data_fa1bf556b36203dbbcdf7fabe210c303
#
_entry.id   fa1bf556b36203dbbcdf7fabe210c303
#
_cell.length_a   1.000
_cell.length_b   1.000
_cell.length_c   1.000
_cell.angle_alpha   90.00
_cell.angle_beta   90.00
_cell.angle_gamma   90.00
#
_symmetry.space_group_name_H-M   'P 1'
#
loop_
_entity.id
_entity.type
_entity.pdbx_description
1 polymer ?
#
loop_
_entity_poly.entity_id
_entity_poly.type
_entity_poly.pdbx_seq_one_letter_code
_entity_poly.pdbx_strand_id
1 'polypeptide(L)'
;MLIRLENITKYYYSSTSVTQALHNINLEFDRGEFVAITGESGGGKSTLLNVISGMTGFDEGELYIEGVETSSFDETDWENFRKDRIGFVFQDYDLFDKYTVLENVLAALYLRNIEYGDAVKRAKEIIEKVGLTGFVSQKAEKLSSGQKQRLSIARALAKDTEIIVADEPTGNLDSETGRQIVELFASLAKDKLVIMVTHNYEQAKDYVTRQVRLYDGGVVSDTVLKKNDAAAPQTEPVSRTGKQQSVRFVSLNMRRRSFVMSLTAVLMLIITVASFIFMGEIYTNYDDIGTRVYDNKVYYNEDMTRISAVKKDGTSITDDDIKAINNLRYVMYTDKYDAASDINYALERGSDYSDSLDNDSPYVYENEYPVKIKEYDKFIHSASCINESDLSDGRLPESRYEIVVSASTGTDYSIGDVINIYFENVNGWESRIFGSQFTVCGILKETTKQAYFSEDFCNMISYSVSMPELRIQSAWCIINNEYAFNKIGYVPYIDDGLNDEQISVSSYAETSIGEIYQGMGHIMCEQFGKLIISSDTTKDRRDGEYIELQAEYTQNNTNGDIFIGMSENNFRKFWSEGSRQCGVYIKDYAYTDKVIHKLEKMGYDCVNTYRAGCVQYDDQKLYNRMMLLVISMVALVIIAIIGVFVDSSIFRLRRKDFLILRSIGGSAGLSRRIIITEACIFEIVAMAVTVIAAHILKSHVSLVYNIMVYMDWWKYLIFVIYNMAVALITALIFARNVEKKARLK
;
A
#
# COMPACT_ATOMS: atom_id res chain seq x y z
N MET A 1 49.79 -7.03 -40.76
CA MET A 1 48.53 -6.63 -41.40
C MET A 1 47.42 -6.64 -40.36
N LEU A 2 46.81 -5.49 -40.09
CA LEU A 2 45.76 -5.34 -39.06
C LEU A 2 44.35 -5.51 -39.64
N ILE A 3 44.08 -4.94 -40.84
CA ILE A 3 42.76 -5.05 -41.45
C ILE A 3 42.96 -5.34 -42.96
N ARG A 4 42.16 -6.29 -43.49
CA ARG A 4 42.10 -6.61 -44.90
C ARG A 4 40.67 -6.77 -45.36
N LEU A 5 40.29 -6.04 -46.41
CA LEU A 5 39.01 -6.08 -47.08
C LEU A 5 39.21 -6.76 -48.45
N GLU A 6 38.43 -7.75 -48.79
CA GLU A 6 38.41 -8.47 -50.06
C GLU A 6 36.99 -8.40 -50.66
N ASN A 7 36.87 -7.74 -51.80
CA ASN A 7 35.63 -7.58 -52.60
C ASN A 7 34.43 -7.12 -51.78
N ILE A 8 34.62 -6.24 -50.78
CA ILE A 8 33.54 -5.76 -49.91
C ILE A 8 32.55 -4.95 -50.70
N THR A 9 31.26 -5.35 -50.63
CA THR A 9 30.11 -4.71 -51.21
C THR A 9 29.04 -4.43 -50.16
N LYS A 10 28.40 -3.25 -50.17
CA LYS A 10 27.36 -2.85 -49.22
C LYS A 10 26.18 -2.18 -49.92
N TYR A 11 24.98 -2.72 -49.63
CA TYR A 11 23.72 -2.16 -50.09
C TYR A 11 22.92 -1.56 -48.90
N TYR A 12 22.22 -0.44 -49.16
CA TYR A 12 21.22 0.09 -48.27
C TYR A 12 19.83 -0.04 -48.93
N TYR A 13 18.90 -0.62 -48.23
CA TYR A 13 17.54 -0.84 -48.68
C TYR A 13 16.60 0.18 -48.05
N SER A 14 15.90 0.96 -48.90
CA SER A 14 14.76 1.78 -48.48
C SER A 14 13.47 1.17 -49.00
N SER A 15 12.32 1.72 -48.60
CA SER A 15 11.01 1.26 -49.08
C SER A 15 10.83 1.41 -50.58
N THR A 16 11.62 2.28 -51.25
CA THR A 16 11.45 2.65 -52.65
C THR A 16 12.70 2.46 -53.53
N SER A 17 13.88 2.23 -52.94
CA SER A 17 15.15 2.14 -53.67
C SER A 17 16.16 1.27 -52.96
N VAL A 18 17.09 0.70 -53.75
CA VAL A 18 18.31 0.04 -53.29
C VAL A 18 19.47 0.93 -53.72
N THR A 19 20.31 1.32 -52.76
CA THR A 19 21.49 2.12 -53.01
C THR A 19 22.73 1.31 -52.72
N GLN A 20 23.61 1.12 -53.68
CA GLN A 20 24.92 0.47 -53.51
C GLN A 20 25.88 1.52 -52.96
N ALA A 21 26.25 1.38 -51.69
CA ALA A 21 27.12 2.36 -51.02
C ALA A 21 28.61 2.03 -51.12
N LEU A 22 28.93 0.74 -51.26
CA LEU A 22 30.30 0.24 -51.54
C LEU A 22 30.23 -0.88 -52.56
N HIS A 23 31.16 -0.91 -53.46
CA HIS A 23 31.31 -2.04 -54.41
C HIS A 23 32.74 -2.43 -54.61
N ASN A 24 33.00 -3.74 -54.50
CA ASN A 24 34.27 -4.39 -54.78
C ASN A 24 35.51 -3.71 -54.14
N ILE A 25 35.41 -3.37 -52.85
CA ILE A 25 36.48 -2.72 -52.08
C ILE A 25 37.55 -3.75 -51.74
N ASN A 26 38.77 -3.48 -52.15
CA ASN A 26 39.96 -4.29 -51.82
C ASN A 26 40.99 -3.31 -51.23
N LEU A 27 41.25 -3.46 -49.91
CA LEU A 27 42.17 -2.60 -49.16
C LEU A 27 42.86 -3.40 -48.04
N GLU A 28 44.09 -3.05 -47.77
CA GLU A 28 44.86 -3.61 -46.63
C GLU A 28 45.42 -2.45 -45.81
N PHE A 29 45.38 -2.56 -44.46
CA PHE A 29 45.90 -1.52 -43.57
C PHE A 29 46.82 -2.18 -42.51
N ASP A 30 47.89 -1.46 -42.19
CA ASP A 30 48.88 -1.90 -41.22
C ASP A 30 49.17 -0.85 -40.14
N ARG A 31 49.88 -1.25 -39.10
CA ARG A 31 50.36 -0.36 -38.06
C ARG A 31 51.34 0.67 -38.64
N GLY A 32 51.36 1.86 -38.03
CA GLY A 32 52.24 2.93 -38.47
C GLY A 32 51.72 3.70 -39.67
N GLU A 33 50.54 3.33 -40.20
CA GLU A 33 49.89 4.09 -41.28
C GLU A 33 49.02 5.19 -40.75
N PHE A 34 49.14 6.39 -41.36
CA PHE A 34 48.15 7.44 -41.30
C PHE A 34 47.49 7.55 -42.66
N VAL A 35 46.30 6.95 -42.76
CA VAL A 35 45.57 6.83 -44.01
C VAL A 35 44.53 7.94 -44.11
N ALA A 36 44.56 8.75 -45.16
CA ALA A 36 43.48 9.65 -45.50
C ALA A 36 42.58 9.05 -46.58
N ILE A 37 41.31 8.84 -46.25
CA ILE A 37 40.26 8.44 -47.18
C ILE A 37 39.58 9.73 -47.69
N THR A 38 39.67 9.97 -49.00
CA THR A 38 39.17 11.18 -49.64
C THR A 38 38.13 10.84 -50.72
N GLY A 39 37.30 11.81 -51.11
CA GLY A 39 36.29 11.65 -52.16
C GLY A 39 35.08 12.55 -51.96
N GLU A 40 34.18 12.55 -52.92
CA GLU A 40 32.98 13.39 -52.90
C GLU A 40 32.01 13.02 -51.80
N SER A 41 31.11 13.94 -51.42
CA SER A 41 30.03 13.63 -50.47
C SER A 41 29.11 12.55 -51.06
N GLY A 42 28.74 11.56 -50.25
CA GLY A 42 27.97 10.41 -50.72
C GLY A 42 28.78 9.28 -51.35
N GLY A 43 30.11 9.43 -51.56
CA GLY A 43 30.99 8.42 -52.18
C GLY A 43 31.33 7.18 -51.36
N GLY A 44 30.61 6.88 -50.28
CA GLY A 44 30.76 5.66 -49.50
C GLY A 44 31.79 5.71 -48.35
N LYS A 45 32.46 6.87 -48.12
CA LYS A 45 33.58 6.99 -47.15
C LYS A 45 33.17 6.62 -45.71
N SER A 46 32.11 7.19 -45.18
CA SER A 46 31.60 6.88 -43.81
C SER A 46 31.05 5.46 -43.75
N THR A 47 30.49 4.94 -44.85
CA THR A 47 30.06 3.52 -44.92
C THR A 47 31.27 2.58 -44.81
N LEU A 48 32.37 2.86 -45.47
CA LEU A 48 33.59 2.12 -45.38
C LEU A 48 34.14 2.10 -43.93
N LEU A 49 34.17 3.27 -43.25
CA LEU A 49 34.58 3.35 -41.85
C LEU A 49 33.65 2.54 -40.94
N ASN A 50 32.34 2.57 -41.19
CA ASN A 50 31.37 1.80 -40.41
C ASN A 50 31.51 0.28 -40.60
N VAL A 51 31.84 -0.16 -41.81
CA VAL A 51 32.16 -1.58 -42.08
C VAL A 51 33.45 -1.98 -41.39
N ILE A 52 34.51 -1.23 -41.51
CA ILE A 52 35.82 -1.49 -40.86
C ILE A 52 35.66 -1.55 -39.33
N SER A 53 34.83 -0.73 -38.75
CA SER A 53 34.61 -0.69 -37.30
C SER A 53 33.58 -1.66 -36.80
N GLY A 54 32.94 -2.45 -37.68
CA GLY A 54 31.87 -3.36 -37.30
C GLY A 54 30.61 -2.65 -36.77
N MET A 55 30.39 -1.38 -37.15
CA MET A 55 29.16 -0.65 -36.85
C MET A 55 28.02 -1.05 -37.80
N THR A 56 28.39 -1.41 -39.02
CA THR A 56 27.49 -1.88 -40.08
C THR A 56 28.07 -3.12 -40.70
N GLY A 57 27.25 -4.13 -40.94
CA GLY A 57 27.66 -5.30 -41.71
C GLY A 57 27.80 -4.97 -43.21
N PHE A 58 28.50 -5.82 -43.97
CA PHE A 58 28.59 -5.83 -45.41
C PHE A 58 27.74 -6.97 -45.99
N ASP A 59 27.46 -6.91 -47.31
CA ASP A 59 26.53 -7.83 -47.94
C ASP A 59 27.30 -8.88 -48.76
N GLU A 60 28.48 -8.54 -49.35
CA GLU A 60 29.34 -9.43 -50.14
C GLU A 60 30.81 -9.16 -49.78
N GLY A 61 31.68 -10.14 -49.99
CA GLY A 61 33.13 -10.07 -49.76
C GLY A 61 33.56 -10.62 -48.41
N GLU A 62 34.80 -10.40 -48.01
CA GLU A 62 35.44 -10.91 -46.81
C GLU A 62 36.22 -9.78 -46.11
N LEU A 63 36.05 -9.69 -44.79
CA LEU A 63 36.79 -8.79 -43.91
C LEU A 63 37.62 -9.56 -42.92
N TYR A 64 38.90 -9.30 -42.90
CA TYR A 64 39.85 -9.93 -41.98
C TYR A 64 40.35 -8.90 -40.96
N ILE A 65 40.38 -9.28 -39.71
CA ILE A 65 40.96 -8.50 -38.60
C ILE A 65 42.07 -9.36 -37.96
N GLU A 66 43.33 -8.86 -38.02
CA GLU A 66 44.49 -9.58 -37.54
C GLU A 66 44.60 -11.03 -38.13
N GLY A 67 44.18 -11.17 -39.38
CA GLY A 67 44.18 -12.45 -40.08
C GLY A 67 42.99 -13.37 -39.77
N VAL A 68 42.07 -12.94 -38.92
CA VAL A 68 40.86 -13.71 -38.61
C VAL A 68 39.71 -13.19 -39.46
N GLU A 69 39.03 -14.09 -40.19
CA GLU A 69 37.83 -13.74 -40.98
C GLU A 69 36.62 -13.42 -40.08
N THR A 70 35.92 -12.34 -40.37
CA THR A 70 34.86 -11.84 -39.52
C THR A 70 33.46 -12.38 -39.85
N SER A 71 33.31 -13.27 -40.84
CA SER A 71 32.02 -13.94 -41.15
C SER A 71 31.51 -14.79 -40.01
N SER A 72 32.40 -15.30 -39.15
CA SER A 72 32.07 -16.07 -37.94
C SER A 72 31.80 -15.21 -36.70
N PHE A 73 31.98 -13.88 -36.77
CA PHE A 73 31.80 -12.99 -35.63
C PHE A 73 30.33 -12.87 -35.28
N ASP A 74 30.02 -13.13 -34.03
CA ASP A 74 28.73 -12.79 -33.44
C ASP A 74 28.70 -11.33 -32.93
N GLU A 75 27.58 -10.91 -32.36
CA GLU A 75 27.44 -9.54 -31.82
C GLU A 75 28.44 -9.28 -30.67
N THR A 76 28.79 -10.31 -29.92
CA THR A 76 29.74 -10.24 -28.80
C THR A 76 31.15 -10.02 -29.29
N ASP A 77 31.55 -10.67 -30.40
CA ASP A 77 32.87 -10.51 -31.03
C ASP A 77 33.02 -9.06 -31.55
N TRP A 78 32.02 -8.54 -32.21
CA TRP A 78 31.99 -7.14 -32.65
C TRP A 78 31.99 -6.15 -31.48
N GLU A 79 31.30 -6.44 -30.38
CA GLU A 79 31.35 -5.63 -29.15
C GLU A 79 32.75 -5.62 -28.54
N ASN A 80 33.43 -6.78 -28.48
CA ASN A 80 34.79 -6.92 -28.00
C ASN A 80 35.79 -6.21 -28.92
N PHE A 81 35.63 -6.33 -30.23
CA PHE A 81 36.44 -5.61 -31.21
C PHE A 81 36.32 -4.07 -31.03
N ARG A 82 35.11 -3.55 -30.99
CA ARG A 82 34.88 -2.11 -30.75
C ARG A 82 35.37 -1.67 -29.39
N LYS A 83 35.35 -2.53 -28.39
CA LYS A 83 35.81 -2.22 -27.04
C LYS A 83 37.33 -2.18 -26.95
N ASP A 84 38.00 -3.21 -27.47
CA ASP A 84 39.38 -3.48 -27.14
C ASP A 84 40.35 -3.12 -28.27
N ARG A 85 39.92 -3.03 -29.56
CA ARG A 85 40.76 -2.88 -30.72
C ARG A 85 40.61 -1.58 -31.47
N ILE A 86 39.44 -0.89 -31.38
CA ILE A 86 39.19 0.28 -32.20
C ILE A 86 38.70 1.48 -31.36
N GLY A 87 39.31 2.63 -31.57
CA GLY A 87 38.87 3.93 -31.10
C GLY A 87 38.19 4.70 -32.24
N PHE A 88 36.91 5.10 -32.05
CA PHE A 88 36.15 5.78 -33.08
C PHE A 88 35.91 7.25 -32.68
N VAL A 89 36.21 8.17 -33.61
CA VAL A 89 35.93 9.61 -33.55
C VAL A 89 34.84 9.92 -34.55
N PHE A 90 33.64 10.21 -34.08
CA PHE A 90 32.43 10.41 -34.86
C PHE A 90 32.34 11.86 -35.39
N GLN A 91 31.70 12.05 -36.54
CA GLN A 91 31.42 13.34 -37.13
C GLN A 91 30.55 14.23 -36.23
N ASP A 92 29.51 13.64 -35.58
CA ASP A 92 28.59 14.28 -34.64
C ASP A 92 29.11 14.28 -33.19
N TYR A 93 30.37 13.98 -32.96
CA TYR A 93 31.07 13.85 -31.68
C TYR A 93 30.56 12.71 -30.79
N ASP A 94 29.28 12.36 -30.79
CA ASP A 94 28.61 11.31 -29.97
C ASP A 94 28.99 11.37 -28.48
N LEU A 95 28.95 12.57 -27.89
CA LEU A 95 29.31 12.81 -26.50
C LEU A 95 28.10 12.65 -25.57
N PHE A 96 28.37 12.26 -24.32
CA PHE A 96 27.41 12.37 -23.24
C PHE A 96 27.26 13.83 -22.82
N ASP A 97 26.31 14.56 -23.42
CA ASP A 97 26.14 16.01 -23.31
C ASP A 97 26.08 16.52 -21.85
N LYS A 98 25.47 15.76 -20.94
CA LYS A 98 25.31 16.12 -19.53
C LYS A 98 26.51 15.77 -18.66
N TYR A 99 27.45 14.97 -19.17
CA TYR A 99 28.68 14.62 -18.48
C TYR A 99 29.74 15.71 -18.64
N THR A 100 30.62 15.82 -17.68
CA THR A 100 31.82 16.68 -17.79
C THR A 100 32.82 16.11 -18.77
N VAL A 101 33.82 16.93 -19.16
CA VAL A 101 34.97 16.47 -19.94
C VAL A 101 35.60 15.24 -19.28
N LEU A 102 35.89 15.31 -17.99
CA LEU A 102 36.47 14.18 -17.22
C LEU A 102 35.59 12.94 -17.31
N GLU A 103 34.29 13.07 -17.07
CA GLU A 103 33.37 11.96 -17.03
C GLU A 103 33.15 11.29 -18.39
N ASN A 104 33.19 12.04 -19.48
CA ASN A 104 33.18 11.48 -20.83
C ASN A 104 34.40 10.59 -21.10
N VAL A 105 35.60 11.01 -20.65
CA VAL A 105 36.81 10.21 -20.77
C VAL A 105 36.77 9.00 -19.82
N LEU A 106 36.31 9.19 -18.58
CA LEU A 106 36.12 8.11 -17.61
C LEU A 106 35.14 7.04 -18.08
N ALA A 107 34.11 7.41 -18.84
CA ALA A 107 33.17 6.43 -19.39
C ALA A 107 33.87 5.38 -20.26
N ALA A 108 34.85 5.79 -21.10
CA ALA A 108 35.63 4.86 -21.90
C ALA A 108 36.60 4.02 -21.06
N LEU A 109 37.22 4.61 -20.02
CA LEU A 109 38.12 3.89 -19.11
C LEU A 109 37.39 2.86 -18.25
N TYR A 110 36.13 3.15 -17.84
CA TYR A 110 35.31 2.19 -17.10
C TYR A 110 34.96 0.96 -17.94
N LEU A 111 34.82 1.08 -19.23
CA LEU A 111 34.63 -0.09 -20.11
C LEU A 111 35.83 -1.04 -20.08
N ARG A 112 37.03 -0.55 -19.78
CA ARG A 112 38.26 -1.33 -19.64
C ARG A 112 38.53 -1.83 -18.21
N ASN A 113 37.59 -1.66 -17.27
CA ASN A 113 37.71 -2.09 -15.87
C ASN A 113 38.87 -1.46 -15.07
N ILE A 114 39.34 -0.29 -15.48
CA ILE A 114 40.40 0.40 -14.74
C ILE A 114 39.86 0.91 -13.40
N GLU A 115 40.60 0.78 -12.34
CA GLU A 115 40.22 1.25 -11.01
C GLU A 115 40.00 2.77 -11.01
N TYR A 116 39.12 3.27 -10.13
CA TYR A 116 38.70 4.68 -10.16
C TYR A 116 39.88 5.66 -10.03
N GLY A 117 40.83 5.39 -9.11
CA GLY A 117 42.00 6.25 -8.89
C GLY A 117 42.88 6.36 -10.14
N ASP A 118 43.21 5.22 -10.73
CA ASP A 118 44.03 5.12 -11.96
C ASP A 118 43.29 5.66 -13.18
N ALA A 119 41.96 5.43 -13.25
CA ALA A 119 41.13 5.97 -14.32
C ALA A 119 41.12 7.50 -14.29
N VAL A 120 40.98 8.11 -13.12
CA VAL A 120 41.02 9.61 -12.98
C VAL A 120 42.39 10.17 -13.36
N LYS A 121 43.47 9.53 -12.93
CA LYS A 121 44.84 9.94 -13.26
C LYS A 121 45.05 9.89 -14.78
N ARG A 122 44.75 8.74 -15.38
CA ARG A 122 44.88 8.53 -16.84
C ARG A 122 43.97 9.47 -17.67
N ALA A 123 42.73 9.69 -17.19
CA ALA A 123 41.84 10.63 -17.85
C ALA A 123 42.40 12.04 -17.87
N LYS A 124 43.00 12.53 -16.78
CA LYS A 124 43.63 13.86 -16.73
C LYS A 124 44.80 13.96 -17.67
N GLU A 125 45.68 12.95 -17.75
CA GLU A 125 46.81 12.90 -18.67
C GLU A 125 46.34 12.96 -20.14
N ILE A 126 45.27 12.27 -20.48
CA ILE A 126 44.70 12.30 -21.85
C ILE A 126 44.04 13.66 -22.14
N ILE A 127 43.32 14.24 -21.19
CA ILE A 127 42.72 15.56 -21.30
C ILE A 127 43.77 16.64 -21.53
N GLU A 128 44.92 16.53 -20.86
CA GLU A 128 46.06 17.39 -21.08
C GLU A 128 46.63 17.25 -22.50
N LYS A 129 46.84 16.04 -22.99
CA LYS A 129 47.33 15.75 -24.35
C LYS A 129 46.47 16.37 -25.46
N VAL A 130 45.16 16.47 -25.24
CA VAL A 130 44.24 17.09 -26.20
C VAL A 130 43.98 18.58 -25.91
N GLY A 131 44.68 19.19 -24.96
CA GLY A 131 44.60 20.63 -24.64
C GLY A 131 43.29 21.07 -24.01
N LEU A 132 42.66 20.19 -23.17
CA LEU A 132 41.39 20.46 -22.49
C LEU A 132 41.52 20.63 -20.96
N THR A 133 42.72 20.90 -20.45
CA THR A 133 43.00 20.98 -19.00
C THR A 133 42.13 22.01 -18.30
N GLY A 134 41.89 23.18 -18.95
CA GLY A 134 41.03 24.26 -18.39
C GLY A 134 39.54 23.92 -18.34
N PHE A 135 39.11 22.83 -18.97
CA PHE A 135 37.68 22.46 -19.13
C PHE A 135 37.28 21.18 -18.43
N VAL A 136 38.13 20.58 -17.60
CA VAL A 136 37.98 19.25 -16.98
C VAL A 136 36.60 19.07 -16.29
N SER A 137 36.11 20.10 -15.59
CA SER A 137 34.82 20.07 -14.87
C SER A 137 33.63 20.60 -15.68
N GLN A 138 33.88 21.11 -16.90
CA GLN A 138 32.82 21.67 -17.75
C GLN A 138 32.03 20.57 -18.45
N LYS A 139 30.70 20.73 -18.51
CA LYS A 139 29.82 19.79 -19.23
C LYS A 139 30.06 19.85 -20.73
N ALA A 140 29.97 18.70 -21.41
CA ALA A 140 30.19 18.59 -22.84
C ALA A 140 29.25 19.48 -23.69
N GLU A 141 27.99 19.66 -23.24
CA GLU A 141 27.03 20.54 -23.89
C GLU A 141 27.50 22.01 -23.99
N LYS A 142 28.36 22.45 -23.05
CA LYS A 142 28.85 23.83 -22.97
C LYS A 142 30.17 24.07 -23.70
N LEU A 143 30.72 23.05 -24.33
CA LEU A 143 31.97 23.16 -25.12
C LEU A 143 31.72 23.70 -26.50
N SER A 144 32.71 24.41 -27.05
CA SER A 144 32.73 24.76 -28.49
C SER A 144 32.88 23.51 -29.36
N SER A 145 32.60 23.64 -30.67
CA SER A 145 32.73 22.52 -31.63
C SER A 145 34.14 21.92 -31.60
N GLY A 146 35.19 22.75 -31.61
CA GLY A 146 36.58 22.30 -31.51
C GLY A 146 36.91 21.60 -30.20
N GLN A 147 36.40 22.11 -29.08
CA GLN A 147 36.55 21.47 -27.79
C GLN A 147 35.83 20.13 -27.73
N LYS A 148 34.61 20.03 -28.31
CA LYS A 148 33.87 18.77 -28.43
C LYS A 148 34.62 17.74 -29.24
N GLN A 149 35.23 18.17 -30.34
CA GLN A 149 36.05 17.32 -31.20
C GLN A 149 37.26 16.77 -30.44
N ARG A 150 38.01 17.66 -29.73
CA ARG A 150 39.13 17.25 -28.90
C ARG A 150 38.70 16.28 -27.79
N LEU A 151 37.49 16.47 -27.20
CA LEU A 151 36.94 15.55 -26.23
C LEU A 151 36.59 14.19 -26.84
N SER A 152 36.02 14.15 -28.04
CA SER A 152 35.76 12.91 -28.77
C SER A 152 37.05 12.14 -29.05
N ILE A 153 38.12 12.83 -29.43
CA ILE A 153 39.47 12.26 -29.62
C ILE A 153 40.02 11.74 -28.27
N ALA A 154 39.93 12.54 -27.20
CA ALA A 154 40.36 12.13 -25.87
C ALA A 154 39.67 10.81 -25.43
N ARG A 155 38.38 10.68 -25.72
CA ARG A 155 37.59 9.46 -25.42
C ARG A 155 38.06 8.25 -26.24
N ALA A 156 38.38 8.44 -27.51
CA ALA A 156 38.97 7.40 -28.35
C ALA A 156 40.37 6.95 -27.83
N LEU A 157 41.20 7.92 -27.44
CA LEU A 157 42.53 7.67 -26.85
C LEU A 157 42.45 6.94 -25.51
N ALA A 158 41.41 7.20 -24.71
CA ALA A 158 41.22 6.56 -23.42
C ALA A 158 41.07 5.03 -23.51
N LYS A 159 40.64 4.53 -24.66
CA LYS A 159 40.53 3.11 -24.94
C LYS A 159 41.89 2.46 -25.22
N ASP A 160 42.94 3.23 -25.55
CA ASP A 160 44.27 2.74 -25.83
C ASP A 160 44.30 1.60 -26.87
N THR A 161 43.58 1.81 -27.93
CA THR A 161 43.39 0.83 -29.02
C THR A 161 44.47 0.95 -30.07
N GLU A 162 44.70 -0.14 -30.83
CA GLU A 162 45.67 -0.17 -31.94
C GLU A 162 45.20 0.54 -33.19
N ILE A 163 43.86 0.67 -33.35
CA ILE A 163 43.25 1.27 -34.51
C ILE A 163 42.46 2.49 -34.06
N ILE A 164 42.65 3.61 -34.71
CA ILE A 164 41.86 4.83 -34.54
C ILE A 164 41.19 5.16 -35.87
N VAL A 165 39.88 5.28 -35.83
CA VAL A 165 39.07 5.67 -37.00
C VAL A 165 38.40 7.01 -36.74
N ALA A 166 38.55 7.93 -37.65
CA ALA A 166 38.01 9.30 -37.53
C ALA A 166 37.21 9.69 -38.76
N ASP A 167 35.92 10.01 -38.56
CA ASP A 167 35.04 10.48 -39.64
C ASP A 167 34.93 12.01 -39.60
N GLU A 168 35.50 12.66 -40.58
CA GLU A 168 35.57 14.15 -40.78
C GLU A 168 35.98 14.91 -39.49
N PRO A 169 37.08 14.56 -38.82
CA PRO A 169 37.42 15.12 -37.52
C PRO A 169 37.79 16.61 -37.55
N THR A 170 37.95 17.22 -38.73
CA THR A 170 38.30 18.63 -38.87
C THR A 170 37.21 19.46 -39.56
N GLY A 171 36.10 18.85 -40.01
CA GLY A 171 35.10 19.48 -40.87
C GLY A 171 34.41 20.72 -40.28
N ASN A 172 34.23 20.77 -38.97
CA ASN A 172 33.56 21.88 -38.27
C ASN A 172 34.53 22.78 -37.47
N LEU A 173 35.81 22.80 -37.85
CA LEU A 173 36.86 23.49 -37.11
C LEU A 173 37.48 24.62 -37.94
N ASP A 174 38.00 25.62 -37.26
CA ASP A 174 38.88 26.61 -37.88
C ASP A 174 40.20 25.95 -38.30
N SER A 175 40.90 26.58 -39.25
CA SER A 175 42.09 26.01 -39.87
C SER A 175 43.21 25.69 -38.87
N GLU A 176 43.38 26.49 -37.82
CA GLU A 176 44.44 26.29 -36.83
C GLU A 176 44.11 25.12 -35.89
N THR A 177 42.87 25.08 -35.42
CA THR A 177 42.41 23.94 -34.59
C THR A 177 42.41 22.64 -35.40
N GLY A 178 41.98 22.67 -36.67
CA GLY A 178 42.04 21.54 -37.58
C GLY A 178 43.45 20.99 -37.75
N ARG A 179 44.44 21.89 -38.00
CA ARG A 179 45.86 21.53 -38.10
C ARG A 179 46.37 20.81 -36.82
N GLN A 180 46.08 21.35 -35.64
CA GLN A 180 46.50 20.78 -34.37
C GLN A 180 45.91 19.35 -34.15
N ILE A 181 44.69 19.09 -34.64
CA ILE A 181 44.09 17.77 -34.60
C ILE A 181 44.79 16.81 -35.56
N VAL A 182 45.12 17.23 -36.77
CA VAL A 182 45.86 16.40 -37.72
C VAL A 182 47.27 16.06 -37.21
N GLU A 183 47.97 17.05 -36.61
CA GLU A 183 49.25 16.84 -35.93
C GLU A 183 49.14 15.82 -34.79
N LEU A 184 48.08 15.88 -33.99
CA LEU A 184 47.84 14.89 -32.97
C LEU A 184 47.67 13.48 -33.55
N PHE A 185 46.87 13.31 -34.62
CA PHE A 185 46.70 12.04 -35.29
C PHE A 185 48.01 11.51 -35.87
N ALA A 186 48.80 12.39 -36.50
CA ALA A 186 50.11 12.03 -37.02
C ALA A 186 51.06 11.53 -35.91
N SER A 187 51.00 12.15 -34.75
CA SER A 187 51.78 11.69 -33.58
C SER A 187 51.39 10.28 -33.11
N LEU A 188 50.07 9.97 -33.18
CA LEU A 188 49.54 8.67 -32.80
C LEU A 188 49.80 7.59 -33.84
N ALA A 189 49.87 7.94 -35.12
CA ALA A 189 50.09 7.03 -36.21
C ALA A 189 51.51 6.41 -36.19
N LYS A 190 52.42 6.92 -35.38
CA LYS A 190 53.76 6.29 -35.20
C LYS A 190 53.68 4.87 -34.66
N ASP A 191 52.72 4.61 -33.76
CA ASP A 191 52.57 3.33 -33.06
C ASP A 191 51.24 2.65 -33.36
N LYS A 192 50.28 3.30 -34.01
CA LYS A 192 48.94 2.87 -34.29
C LYS A 192 48.58 2.97 -35.76
N LEU A 193 47.51 2.29 -36.17
CA LEU A 193 46.83 2.56 -37.42
C LEU A 193 45.84 3.71 -37.22
N VAL A 194 45.97 4.80 -38.00
CA VAL A 194 45.00 5.91 -38.01
C VAL A 194 44.35 5.98 -39.40
N ILE A 195 43.05 5.82 -39.47
CA ILE A 195 42.24 5.99 -40.69
C ILE A 195 41.35 7.21 -40.52
N MET A 196 41.56 8.21 -41.34
CA MET A 196 40.81 9.48 -41.30
C MET A 196 40.07 9.69 -42.62
N VAL A 197 38.75 9.83 -42.54
CA VAL A 197 37.97 10.38 -43.68
C VAL A 197 38.03 11.89 -43.63
N THR A 198 38.29 12.53 -44.74
CA THR A 198 38.30 13.99 -44.84
C THR A 198 37.91 14.45 -46.25
N HIS A 199 37.17 15.54 -46.30
CA HIS A 199 36.92 16.28 -47.55
C HIS A 199 37.96 17.42 -47.75
N ASN A 200 38.75 17.76 -46.73
CA ASN A 200 39.81 18.74 -46.78
C ASN A 200 41.19 18.08 -46.73
N TYR A 201 41.59 17.45 -47.80
CA TYR A 201 42.89 16.76 -47.92
C TYR A 201 44.09 17.71 -47.76
N GLU A 202 43.96 18.97 -48.15
CA GLU A 202 45.05 19.96 -48.08
C GLU A 202 45.54 20.18 -46.64
N GLN A 203 44.68 20.07 -45.65
CA GLN A 203 45.09 20.17 -44.24
C GLN A 203 45.88 18.91 -43.75
N ALA A 204 45.68 17.77 -44.38
CA ALA A 204 46.24 16.52 -43.94
C ALA A 204 47.46 16.03 -44.77
N LYS A 205 47.64 16.53 -45.98
CA LYS A 205 48.58 16.05 -46.99
C LYS A 205 50.03 15.90 -46.49
N ASP A 206 50.48 16.84 -45.64
CA ASP A 206 51.84 16.86 -45.15
C ASP A 206 52.10 15.82 -44.03
N TYR A 207 51.05 15.31 -43.40
CA TYR A 207 51.08 14.45 -42.25
C TYR A 207 50.71 13.00 -42.56
N VAL A 208 49.91 12.71 -43.59
CA VAL A 208 49.45 11.39 -43.97
C VAL A 208 50.56 10.57 -44.64
N THR A 209 50.52 9.26 -44.39
CA THR A 209 51.46 8.33 -45.02
C THR A 209 50.86 7.62 -46.23
N ARG A 210 49.53 7.64 -46.38
CA ARG A 210 48.80 6.99 -47.48
C ARG A 210 47.49 7.73 -47.77
N GLN A 211 47.15 7.82 -49.05
CA GLN A 211 45.90 8.39 -49.51
C GLN A 211 45.10 7.33 -50.29
N VAL A 212 43.86 7.09 -49.84
CA VAL A 212 42.88 6.29 -50.58
C VAL A 212 41.76 7.22 -51.07
N ARG A 213 41.48 7.19 -52.38
CA ARG A 213 40.42 8.00 -52.98
C ARG A 213 39.26 7.11 -53.39
N LEU A 214 38.08 7.40 -52.79
CA LEU A 214 36.82 6.77 -53.14
C LEU A 214 36.01 7.69 -54.08
N TYR A 215 35.36 7.03 -55.06
CA TYR A 215 34.39 7.65 -55.94
C TYR A 215 33.28 6.63 -56.22
N ASP A 216 32.01 7.04 -56.06
CA ASP A 216 30.81 6.22 -56.29
C ASP A 216 30.89 4.81 -55.69
N GLY A 217 31.32 4.73 -54.41
CA GLY A 217 31.42 3.46 -53.65
C GLY A 217 32.62 2.58 -54.02
N GLY A 218 33.51 2.92 -54.96
CA GLY A 218 34.69 2.19 -55.37
C GLY A 218 36.00 2.89 -55.06
N VAL A 219 37.12 2.17 -54.98
CA VAL A 219 38.46 2.73 -54.83
C VAL A 219 38.99 3.15 -56.21
N VAL A 220 39.25 4.42 -56.38
CA VAL A 220 39.80 4.98 -57.65
C VAL A 220 41.34 5.03 -57.63
N SER A 221 41.92 5.36 -56.48
CA SER A 221 43.38 5.37 -56.31
C SER A 221 43.74 5.04 -54.88
N ASP A 222 44.85 4.34 -54.71
CA ASP A 222 45.51 4.03 -53.47
C ASP A 222 46.99 4.33 -53.58
N THR A 223 47.46 5.35 -52.87
CA THR A 223 48.82 5.86 -53.04
C THR A 223 49.54 5.91 -51.69
N VAL A 224 50.62 5.14 -51.58
CA VAL A 224 51.52 5.20 -50.44
C VAL A 224 52.49 6.35 -50.61
N LEU A 225 52.47 7.33 -49.69
CA LEU A 225 53.26 8.55 -49.70
C LEU A 225 54.58 8.43 -48.93
N LYS A 226 54.52 7.77 -47.78
CA LYS A 226 55.66 7.55 -46.86
C LYS A 226 55.56 6.12 -46.26
N LYS A 227 56.67 5.39 -46.16
CA LYS A 227 56.71 4.15 -45.38
C LYS A 227 57.16 4.46 -43.95
N ASN A 228 56.44 3.99 -42.97
CA ASN A 228 56.84 4.02 -41.58
C ASN A 228 57.19 2.58 -41.11
N ASP A 229 58.34 2.45 -40.50
CA ASP A 229 58.69 1.19 -39.81
C ASP A 229 58.05 1.22 -38.38
N ALA A 230 56.94 0.54 -38.21
CA ALA A 230 56.21 0.53 -36.94
C ALA A 230 56.93 -0.40 -35.92
N ALA A 231 57.00 0.04 -34.66
CA ALA A 231 57.50 -0.77 -33.53
C ALA A 231 56.55 -1.92 -33.19
N ALA A 232 57.11 -3.00 -32.70
CA ALA A 232 56.34 -4.22 -32.28
C ALA A 232 55.33 -3.91 -31.16
N PRO A 233 54.18 -4.59 -31.09
CA PRO A 233 53.13 -4.32 -30.11
C PRO A 233 53.51 -4.64 -28.69
N GLN A 234 53.26 -3.71 -27.77
CA GLN A 234 53.25 -3.95 -26.33
C GLN A 234 51.82 -3.76 -25.82
N THR A 235 50.99 -4.77 -25.90
CA THR A 235 49.65 -4.72 -25.27
C THR A 235 49.42 -6.01 -24.51
N GLU A 236 49.39 -5.90 -23.18
CA GLU A 236 48.88 -6.96 -22.31
C GLU A 236 47.35 -6.98 -22.29
N PRO A 237 46.70 -8.15 -22.27
CA PRO A 237 45.24 -8.26 -22.19
C PRO A 237 44.76 -7.90 -20.80
N VAL A 238 43.87 -6.93 -20.72
CA VAL A 238 43.29 -6.45 -19.46
C VAL A 238 42.19 -7.39 -18.98
N SER A 239 42.30 -7.78 -17.70
CA SER A 239 41.45 -8.70 -16.93
C SER A 239 39.94 -8.38 -16.98
N ARG A 240 39.13 -9.44 -17.05
CA ARG A 240 37.64 -9.37 -17.13
C ARG A 240 37.01 -9.46 -15.76
N THR A 241 36.39 -8.38 -15.25
CA THR A 241 35.38 -8.48 -14.18
C THR A 241 34.30 -7.43 -14.37
N GLY A 242 33.08 -7.89 -14.79
CA GLY A 242 32.03 -7.02 -15.29
C GLY A 242 30.98 -6.48 -14.30
N LYS A 243 31.07 -6.76 -12.97
CA LYS A 243 30.02 -6.36 -12.03
C LYS A 243 30.13 -4.90 -11.55
N GLN A 244 31.31 -4.33 -11.44
CA GLN A 244 31.52 -2.96 -10.97
C GLN A 244 31.17 -1.88 -11.97
N GLN A 245 31.14 -2.19 -13.27
CA GLN A 245 30.88 -1.21 -14.32
C GLN A 245 29.49 -0.61 -14.29
N SER A 246 28.44 -1.43 -14.13
CA SER A 246 27.07 -0.96 -14.11
C SER A 246 26.82 0.03 -12.98
N VAL A 247 27.33 -0.24 -11.79
CA VAL A 247 27.17 0.63 -10.61
C VAL A 247 27.82 2.00 -10.82
N ARG A 248 29.01 2.04 -11.47
CA ARG A 248 29.71 3.30 -11.77
C ARG A 248 28.92 4.16 -12.76
N PHE A 249 28.36 3.54 -13.80
CA PHE A 249 27.50 4.25 -14.77
C PHE A 249 26.19 4.75 -14.14
N VAL A 250 25.55 3.94 -13.29
CA VAL A 250 24.36 4.34 -12.53
C VAL A 250 24.66 5.56 -11.65
N SER A 251 25.78 5.54 -10.93
CA SER A 251 26.21 6.66 -10.09
C SER A 251 26.46 7.93 -10.91
N LEU A 252 27.10 7.84 -12.07
CA LEU A 252 27.32 8.98 -12.98
C LEU A 252 25.97 9.53 -13.50
N ASN A 253 25.05 8.67 -13.92
CA ASN A 253 23.74 9.05 -14.40
C ASN A 253 22.93 9.79 -13.31
N MET A 254 22.86 9.22 -12.09
CA MET A 254 22.18 9.85 -10.96
C MET A 254 22.72 11.25 -10.66
N ARG A 255 24.04 11.43 -10.74
CA ARG A 255 24.70 12.69 -10.40
C ARG A 255 24.49 13.78 -11.46
N ARG A 256 24.44 13.42 -12.76
CA ARG A 256 24.51 14.39 -13.87
C ARG A 256 23.20 14.65 -14.59
N ARG A 257 22.26 13.73 -14.51
CA ARG A 257 20.93 13.88 -15.09
C ARG A 257 19.85 14.11 -14.04
N SER A 258 20.16 14.97 -13.06
CA SER A 258 19.30 15.17 -11.89
C SER A 258 17.83 15.42 -12.24
N PHE A 259 17.53 16.23 -13.26
CA PHE A 259 16.15 16.51 -13.65
C PHE A 259 15.41 15.24 -14.14
N VAL A 260 16.00 14.49 -15.10
CA VAL A 260 15.38 13.27 -15.63
C VAL A 260 15.27 12.21 -14.55
N MET A 261 16.30 12.08 -13.71
CA MET A 261 16.31 11.13 -12.61
C MET A 261 15.30 11.50 -11.50
N SER A 262 15.19 12.81 -11.18
CA SER A 262 14.17 13.28 -10.24
C SER A 262 12.76 13.06 -10.77
N LEU A 263 12.55 13.33 -12.07
CA LEU A 263 11.25 13.06 -12.70
C LEU A 263 10.91 11.58 -12.65
N THR A 264 11.86 10.69 -12.96
CA THR A 264 11.69 9.24 -12.85
C THR A 264 11.33 8.85 -11.41
N ALA A 265 12.10 9.35 -10.42
CA ALA A 265 11.86 9.04 -9.01
C ALA A 265 10.47 9.51 -8.54
N VAL A 266 10.05 10.71 -8.94
CA VAL A 266 8.72 11.24 -8.56
C VAL A 266 7.61 10.42 -9.22
N LEU A 267 7.73 10.07 -10.48
CA LEU A 267 6.69 9.28 -11.16
C LEU A 267 6.61 7.85 -10.63
N MET A 268 7.75 7.21 -10.37
CA MET A 268 7.76 5.91 -9.69
C MET A 268 7.16 6.00 -8.29
N LEU A 269 7.49 7.04 -7.52
CA LEU A 269 6.90 7.26 -6.21
C LEU A 269 5.36 7.42 -6.30
N ILE A 270 4.85 8.17 -7.26
CA ILE A 270 3.40 8.33 -7.45
C ILE A 270 2.74 6.98 -7.75
N ILE A 271 3.32 6.17 -8.63
CA ILE A 271 2.80 4.85 -8.99
C ILE A 271 2.84 3.91 -7.77
N THR A 272 3.94 3.93 -7.01
CA THR A 272 4.12 3.12 -5.81
C THR A 272 3.15 3.53 -4.70
N VAL A 273 2.93 4.84 -4.48
CA VAL A 273 1.92 5.35 -3.53
C VAL A 273 0.51 4.95 -3.98
N ALA A 274 0.19 5.09 -5.26
CA ALA A 274 -1.11 4.67 -5.79
C ALA A 274 -1.34 3.16 -5.60
N SER A 275 -0.33 2.33 -5.88
CA SER A 275 -0.42 0.88 -5.66
C SER A 275 -0.58 0.54 -4.17
N PHE A 276 0.10 1.26 -3.28
CA PHE A 276 -0.02 1.07 -1.83
C PHE A 276 -1.42 1.40 -1.32
N ILE A 277 -1.94 2.58 -1.69
CA ILE A 277 -3.30 3.00 -1.31
C ILE A 277 -4.32 2.02 -1.86
N PHE A 278 -4.21 1.67 -3.15
CA PHE A 278 -5.17 0.78 -3.79
C PHE A 278 -5.16 -0.63 -3.20
N MET A 279 -3.98 -1.22 -2.99
CA MET A 279 -3.86 -2.52 -2.31
C MET A 279 -4.36 -2.45 -0.87
N GLY A 280 -4.05 -1.37 -0.16
CA GLY A 280 -4.52 -1.14 1.19
C GLY A 280 -6.04 -1.05 1.28
N GLU A 281 -6.67 -0.28 0.41
CA GLU A 281 -8.13 -0.17 0.31
C GLU A 281 -8.80 -1.52 -0.01
N ILE A 282 -8.19 -2.31 -0.89
CA ILE A 282 -8.68 -3.66 -1.18
C ILE A 282 -8.65 -4.53 0.08
N TYR A 283 -7.53 -4.52 0.81
CA TYR A 283 -7.41 -5.33 2.02
C TYR A 283 -8.35 -4.86 3.13
N THR A 284 -8.51 -3.55 3.30
CA THR A 284 -9.48 -2.96 4.22
C THR A 284 -10.89 -3.44 3.88
N ASN A 285 -11.32 -3.27 2.64
CA ASN A 285 -12.64 -3.69 2.21
C ASN A 285 -12.82 -5.22 2.21
N TYR A 286 -11.77 -5.99 1.90
CA TYR A 286 -11.83 -7.45 1.93
C TYR A 286 -12.03 -8.01 3.33
N ASP A 287 -11.40 -7.41 4.32
CA ASP A 287 -11.49 -7.82 5.72
C ASP A 287 -12.69 -7.18 6.44
N ASP A 288 -13.17 -6.00 5.97
CA ASP A 288 -14.25 -5.20 6.58
C ASP A 288 -15.59 -5.31 5.84
N ILE A 289 -15.78 -6.30 5.00
CA ILE A 289 -17.06 -6.46 4.33
C ILE A 289 -18.07 -7.07 5.30
N GLY A 290 -18.72 -6.17 6.03
CA GLY A 290 -19.99 -6.44 6.65
C GLY A 290 -21.13 -5.91 5.78
N THR A 291 -22.26 -6.56 5.75
CA THR A 291 -23.47 -5.94 5.25
C THR A 291 -23.93 -4.92 6.29
N ARG A 292 -24.06 -3.67 5.91
CA ARG A 292 -24.60 -2.61 6.77
C ARG A 292 -26.13 -2.64 6.89
N VAL A 293 -26.76 -3.76 6.55
CA VAL A 293 -28.21 -3.92 6.57
C VAL A 293 -28.55 -4.72 7.81
N TYR A 294 -29.09 -4.06 8.81
CA TYR A 294 -29.63 -4.69 9.99
C TYR A 294 -31.05 -5.17 9.70
N ASP A 295 -31.28 -6.47 9.82
CA ASP A 295 -32.62 -7.07 9.73
C ASP A 295 -33.02 -7.74 11.05
N ASN A 296 -32.08 -7.95 11.94
CA ASN A 296 -32.32 -8.60 13.22
C ASN A 296 -32.25 -7.57 14.36
N LYS A 297 -33.40 -7.21 14.89
CA LYS A 297 -33.51 -6.24 15.99
C LYS A 297 -32.87 -6.70 17.30
N VAL A 298 -32.63 -8.01 17.47
CA VAL A 298 -31.95 -8.58 18.64
C VAL A 298 -30.49 -8.09 18.72
N TYR A 299 -29.84 -7.81 17.57
CA TYR A 299 -28.47 -7.33 17.49
C TYR A 299 -28.41 -5.85 17.11
N TYR A 300 -29.26 -5.04 17.69
CA TYR A 300 -29.37 -3.60 17.38
C TYR A 300 -28.10 -2.80 17.78
N ASN A 301 -27.14 -3.44 18.43
CA ASN A 301 -25.89 -2.80 18.82
C ASN A 301 -25.01 -2.52 17.59
N GLU A 302 -24.82 -1.24 17.28
CA GLU A 302 -23.99 -0.77 16.18
C GLU A 302 -22.49 -0.75 16.51
N ASP A 303 -22.08 -1.07 17.73
CA ASP A 303 -20.66 -1.09 18.09
C ASP A 303 -19.93 -2.25 17.41
N MET A 304 -19.19 -1.92 16.36
CA MET A 304 -18.41 -2.88 15.59
C MET A 304 -17.28 -3.53 16.42
N THR A 305 -16.89 -2.90 17.53
CA THR A 305 -15.77 -3.36 18.35
C THR A 305 -16.17 -4.34 19.43
N ARG A 306 -17.47 -4.52 19.66
CA ARG A 306 -18.01 -5.42 20.70
C ARG A 306 -18.00 -6.89 20.24
N ILE A 307 -17.45 -7.75 21.08
CA ILE A 307 -17.50 -9.21 20.96
C ILE A 307 -18.15 -9.78 22.22
N SER A 308 -19.33 -10.33 22.09
CA SER A 308 -19.96 -11.07 23.19
C SER A 308 -19.33 -12.45 23.33
N ALA A 309 -18.91 -12.81 24.53
CA ALA A 309 -18.24 -14.05 24.83
C ALA A 309 -18.91 -14.80 25.97
N VAL A 310 -19.14 -16.10 25.79
CA VAL A 310 -19.75 -17.01 26.78
C VAL A 310 -18.80 -18.17 26.99
N LYS A 311 -18.66 -18.65 28.25
CA LYS A 311 -17.84 -19.83 28.51
C LYS A 311 -18.51 -21.10 27.98
N LYS A 312 -17.75 -21.95 27.31
CA LYS A 312 -18.21 -23.24 26.76
C LYS A 312 -18.69 -24.20 27.81
N ASP A 313 -18.18 -24.13 29.03
CA ASP A 313 -18.57 -24.94 30.14
C ASP A 313 -19.83 -24.45 30.88
N GLY A 314 -20.38 -23.29 30.45
CA GLY A 314 -21.58 -22.70 31.03
C GLY A 314 -21.39 -22.11 32.44
N THR A 315 -20.16 -22.00 32.92
CA THR A 315 -19.87 -21.37 34.22
C THR A 315 -19.93 -19.86 34.14
N SER A 316 -20.14 -19.20 35.28
CA SER A 316 -20.16 -17.72 35.34
C SER A 316 -18.78 -17.11 35.04
N ILE A 317 -18.79 -15.91 34.52
CA ILE A 317 -17.60 -15.10 34.27
C ILE A 317 -17.05 -14.56 35.59
N THR A 318 -15.82 -14.89 35.90
CA THR A 318 -15.14 -14.43 37.12
C THR A 318 -14.27 -13.20 36.85
N ASP A 319 -13.88 -12.49 37.91
CA ASP A 319 -12.97 -11.35 37.80
C ASP A 319 -11.56 -11.75 37.28
N ASP A 320 -11.16 -13.01 37.53
CA ASP A 320 -9.91 -13.54 36.98
C ASP A 320 -10.01 -13.78 35.45
N ASP A 321 -11.19 -14.18 34.96
CA ASP A 321 -11.49 -14.28 33.56
C ASP A 321 -11.37 -12.89 32.88
N ILE A 322 -12.00 -11.87 33.48
CA ILE A 322 -11.94 -10.49 33.00
C ILE A 322 -10.49 -10.01 32.93
N LYS A 323 -9.69 -10.23 33.96
CA LYS A 323 -8.26 -9.88 33.94
C LYS A 323 -7.49 -10.63 32.86
N ALA A 324 -7.77 -11.90 32.64
CA ALA A 324 -7.13 -12.71 31.62
C ALA A 324 -7.46 -12.19 30.20
N ILE A 325 -8.72 -11.83 29.95
CA ILE A 325 -9.19 -11.28 28.69
C ILE A 325 -8.58 -9.89 28.45
N ASN A 326 -8.57 -9.00 29.44
CA ASN A 326 -8.00 -7.66 29.34
C ASN A 326 -6.49 -7.66 29.04
N ASN A 327 -5.78 -8.72 29.39
CA ASN A 327 -4.37 -8.88 29.04
C ASN A 327 -4.14 -9.29 27.57
N LEU A 328 -5.18 -9.58 26.80
CA LEU A 328 -5.03 -9.92 25.38
C LEU A 328 -4.65 -8.68 24.56
N ARG A 329 -3.74 -8.89 23.63
CA ARG A 329 -3.37 -7.83 22.67
C ARG A 329 -4.60 -7.44 21.84
N TYR A 330 -4.86 -6.16 21.72
CA TYR A 330 -5.97 -5.51 21.00
C TYR A 330 -7.29 -5.42 21.78
N VAL A 331 -7.41 -5.95 22.98
CA VAL A 331 -8.53 -5.69 23.88
C VAL A 331 -8.31 -4.32 24.55
N MET A 332 -9.37 -3.53 24.63
CA MET A 332 -9.39 -2.25 25.37
C MET A 332 -9.86 -2.49 26.81
N TYR A 333 -11.04 -3.02 26.95
CA TYR A 333 -11.64 -3.39 28.22
C TYR A 333 -12.65 -4.53 28.01
N THR A 334 -13.08 -5.14 29.10
CA THR A 334 -14.10 -6.19 29.10
C THR A 334 -15.17 -5.80 30.09
N ASP A 335 -16.44 -5.77 29.62
CA ASP A 335 -17.61 -5.58 30.46
C ASP A 335 -18.11 -6.95 30.94
N LYS A 336 -18.18 -7.11 32.24
CA LYS A 336 -18.65 -8.36 32.88
C LYS A 336 -20.15 -8.57 32.70
N TYR A 337 -20.90 -7.47 32.57
CA TYR A 337 -22.37 -7.46 32.53
C TYR A 337 -22.92 -7.12 31.13
N ASP A 338 -22.25 -7.57 30.13
CA ASP A 338 -22.52 -7.29 28.73
C ASP A 338 -23.97 -7.57 28.28
N ALA A 339 -24.66 -8.50 28.90
CA ALA A 339 -26.05 -8.75 28.57
C ALA A 339 -26.96 -7.54 28.84
N ALA A 340 -26.59 -6.64 29.76
CA ALA A 340 -27.26 -5.37 29.97
C ALA A 340 -27.06 -4.38 28.81
N SER A 341 -25.97 -4.50 28.08
CA SER A 341 -25.66 -3.62 26.93
C SER A 341 -26.61 -3.80 25.74
N ASP A 342 -27.47 -4.81 25.74
CA ASP A 342 -28.47 -5.01 24.68
C ASP A 342 -29.79 -4.24 24.96
N ILE A 343 -29.83 -3.46 26.02
CA ILE A 343 -30.98 -2.68 26.44
C ILE A 343 -30.75 -1.21 26.13
N ASN A 344 -31.70 -0.60 25.44
CA ASN A 344 -31.71 0.85 25.22
C ASN A 344 -32.31 1.55 26.45
N TYR A 345 -31.84 2.75 26.75
CA TYR A 345 -32.39 3.58 27.79
C TYR A 345 -32.62 5.03 27.36
N ALA A 346 -33.55 5.69 27.99
CA ALA A 346 -33.81 7.12 27.80
C ALA A 346 -33.86 7.82 29.14
N LEU A 347 -33.24 8.98 29.23
CA LEU A 347 -33.27 9.82 30.40
C LEU A 347 -34.42 10.82 30.26
N GLU A 348 -35.26 10.93 31.27
CA GLU A 348 -36.31 11.95 31.35
C GLU A 348 -35.65 13.32 31.62
N ARG A 349 -35.91 14.29 30.73
CA ARG A 349 -35.54 15.69 30.97
C ARG A 349 -36.62 16.38 31.80
N GLY A 350 -36.19 17.12 32.82
CA GLY A 350 -37.11 17.87 33.72
C GLY A 350 -38.07 18.83 33.02
N SER A 351 -38.95 19.45 33.75
CA SER A 351 -40.22 20.12 33.48
C SER A 351 -40.42 21.05 32.29
N ASP A 352 -39.44 21.33 31.47
CA ASP A 352 -39.57 22.19 30.27
C ASP A 352 -40.13 21.48 29.02
N TYR A 353 -40.68 20.30 29.22
CA TYR A 353 -41.04 19.38 28.13
C TYR A 353 -42.49 19.53 27.61
N SER A 354 -43.21 20.54 28.02
CA SER A 354 -44.65 20.66 27.72
C SER A 354 -45.03 21.22 26.35
N ASP A 355 -44.08 21.79 25.54
CA ASP A 355 -44.48 22.66 24.42
C ASP A 355 -44.07 22.25 22.98
N SER A 356 -43.56 21.07 22.74
CA SER A 356 -43.26 20.65 21.34
C SER A 356 -43.77 19.26 21.00
N LEU A 357 -45.07 19.15 20.79
CA LEU A 357 -45.70 17.97 20.17
C LEU A 357 -45.58 18.10 18.65
N ASP A 358 -44.53 17.50 18.07
CA ASP A 358 -44.51 17.23 16.65
C ASP A 358 -45.17 15.87 16.37
N ASN A 359 -46.19 15.90 15.51
CA ASN A 359 -47.16 14.83 15.26
C ASN A 359 -46.66 13.65 14.42
N ASP A 360 -45.34 13.50 14.20
CA ASP A 360 -44.79 12.51 13.24
C ASP A 360 -44.07 11.32 13.90
N SER A 361 -44.31 11.02 15.16
CA SER A 361 -43.77 9.78 15.76
C SER A 361 -44.78 8.62 15.63
N PRO A 362 -44.40 7.47 15.04
CA PRO A 362 -45.32 6.33 14.84
C PRO A 362 -45.71 5.58 16.12
N TYR A 363 -45.27 6.03 17.30
CA TYR A 363 -45.59 5.41 18.59
C TYR A 363 -46.28 6.37 19.54
N VAL A 364 -47.38 6.92 19.10
CA VAL A 364 -48.29 7.63 20.01
C VAL A 364 -49.45 6.71 20.29
N TYR A 365 -49.41 6.00 21.43
CA TYR A 365 -50.63 5.55 22.04
C TYR A 365 -51.37 6.80 22.56
N GLU A 366 -52.42 7.17 21.87
CA GLU A 366 -53.35 8.22 22.32
C GLU A 366 -53.91 7.81 23.70
N ASN A 367 -53.84 8.74 24.61
CA ASN A 367 -54.45 8.80 25.92
C ASN A 367 -53.71 8.06 27.06
N GLU A 368 -53.03 8.86 27.80
CA GLU A 368 -52.86 8.89 29.25
C GLU A 368 -51.45 9.20 29.82
N TYR A 369 -50.40 9.36 29.00
CA TYR A 369 -49.09 9.66 29.58
C TYR A 369 -48.32 10.77 28.84
N PRO A 370 -47.89 11.81 29.60
CA PRO A 370 -47.28 13.03 28.99
C PRO A 370 -45.74 12.92 28.84
N VAL A 371 -45.14 11.74 28.73
CA VAL A 371 -43.69 11.61 28.63
C VAL A 371 -43.28 11.33 27.18
N LYS A 372 -42.77 12.34 26.47
CA LYS A 372 -42.07 12.13 25.21
C LYS A 372 -40.65 11.67 25.48
N ILE A 373 -40.40 10.41 25.22
CA ILE A 373 -39.04 9.86 25.14
C ILE A 373 -38.45 10.33 23.81
N LYS A 374 -37.51 11.28 23.83
CA LYS A 374 -37.02 11.93 22.62
C LYS A 374 -35.97 11.12 21.87
N GLU A 375 -35.11 10.41 22.55
CA GLU A 375 -34.09 9.54 21.99
C GLU A 375 -33.68 8.53 23.06
N TYR A 376 -33.67 7.25 22.70
CA TYR A 376 -33.00 6.26 23.53
C TYR A 376 -31.50 6.39 23.29
N ASP A 377 -30.74 6.62 24.36
CA ASP A 377 -29.29 6.44 24.29
C ASP A 377 -28.98 4.93 24.26
N LYS A 378 -27.96 4.62 23.49
CA LYS A 378 -27.64 3.23 23.23
C LYS A 378 -26.80 2.67 24.38
N PHE A 379 -27.21 1.52 24.89
CA PHE A 379 -26.44 0.58 25.69
C PHE A 379 -26.20 0.98 27.15
N ILE A 380 -26.66 0.10 28.04
CA ILE A 380 -26.33 0.15 29.45
C ILE A 380 -24.90 -0.35 29.64
N HIS A 381 -24.06 0.52 30.20
CA HIS A 381 -22.70 0.16 30.57
C HIS A 381 -22.52 0.11 32.08
N SER A 382 -21.75 -0.86 32.55
CA SER A 382 -21.40 -0.96 33.97
C SER A 382 -20.38 0.10 34.36
N ALA A 383 -20.53 0.68 35.54
CA ALA A 383 -19.53 1.58 36.12
C ALA A 383 -18.18 0.91 36.40
N SER A 384 -18.10 -0.43 36.34
CA SER A 384 -16.80 -1.16 36.37
C SER A 384 -15.90 -0.88 35.16
N CYS A 385 -16.46 -0.31 34.08
CA CYS A 385 -15.71 0.07 32.87
C CYS A 385 -15.00 1.43 33.00
N ILE A 386 -15.25 2.20 34.03
CA ILE A 386 -14.67 3.53 34.28
C ILE A 386 -13.97 3.59 35.63
N ASN A 387 -13.11 4.57 35.82
CA ASN A 387 -12.38 4.83 37.07
C ASN A 387 -12.76 6.19 37.65
N GLU A 388 -12.51 6.40 38.94
CA GLU A 388 -12.70 7.70 39.57
C GLU A 388 -11.95 8.85 38.87
N SER A 389 -10.81 8.56 38.24
CA SER A 389 -10.05 9.53 37.45
C SER A 389 -10.80 10.07 36.23
N ASP A 390 -11.82 9.36 35.75
CA ASP A 390 -12.60 9.73 34.56
C ASP A 390 -13.75 10.68 34.91
N LEU A 391 -14.02 10.85 36.22
CA LEU A 391 -15.04 11.78 36.72
C LEU A 391 -14.53 13.21 36.77
N SER A 392 -15.38 14.15 36.37
CA SER A 392 -15.18 15.59 36.61
C SER A 392 -15.63 16.01 38.01
N ASP A 393 -16.68 15.35 38.54
CA ASP A 393 -17.24 15.60 39.87
C ASP A 393 -17.95 14.35 40.39
N GLY A 394 -18.08 14.20 41.71
CA GLY A 394 -18.78 13.11 42.36
C GLY A 394 -17.94 11.85 42.57
N ARG A 395 -18.62 10.71 42.63
CA ARG A 395 -18.05 9.38 42.86
C ARG A 395 -18.68 8.32 41.95
N LEU A 396 -18.12 7.11 41.95
CA LEU A 396 -18.75 5.95 41.33
C LEU A 396 -19.98 5.47 42.11
N PRO A 397 -20.93 4.77 41.46
CA PRO A 397 -22.12 4.25 42.11
C PRO A 397 -21.78 3.24 43.21
N GLU A 398 -22.38 3.39 44.38
CA GLU A 398 -22.28 2.48 45.52
C GLU A 398 -23.60 1.72 45.80
N SER A 399 -24.70 2.26 45.28
CA SER A 399 -26.03 1.63 45.41
C SER A 399 -26.62 1.30 44.04
N ARG A 400 -27.58 0.39 43.99
CA ARG A 400 -28.16 -0.15 42.74
C ARG A 400 -28.71 0.93 41.83
N TYR A 401 -29.40 1.90 42.37
CA TYR A 401 -30.07 2.95 41.64
C TYR A 401 -29.27 4.27 41.62
N GLU A 402 -27.97 4.19 41.58
CA GLU A 402 -27.09 5.32 41.32
C GLU A 402 -26.49 5.25 39.93
N ILE A 403 -26.23 6.40 39.35
CA ILE A 403 -25.76 6.53 37.95
C ILE A 403 -24.71 7.62 37.83
N VAL A 404 -23.74 7.38 36.95
CA VAL A 404 -22.81 8.39 36.45
C VAL A 404 -23.25 8.83 35.06
N VAL A 405 -23.37 10.14 34.87
CA VAL A 405 -23.80 10.73 33.60
C VAL A 405 -22.69 11.51 32.94
N SER A 406 -22.77 11.69 31.61
CA SER A 406 -21.83 12.49 30.84
C SER A 406 -22.25 13.96 30.83
N ALA A 407 -21.28 14.87 30.93
CA ALA A 407 -21.50 16.31 30.85
C ALA A 407 -22.11 16.77 29.50
N SER A 408 -22.08 15.96 28.45
CA SER A 408 -22.55 16.33 27.12
C SER A 408 -23.99 15.99 26.80
N THR A 409 -24.72 15.43 27.74
CA THR A 409 -26.15 15.12 27.55
C THR A 409 -27.02 16.39 27.42
N GLY A 410 -26.39 17.58 27.41
CA GLY A 410 -27.06 18.88 27.16
C GLY A 410 -28.07 19.29 28.26
N THR A 411 -27.96 18.67 29.41
CA THR A 411 -28.71 18.99 30.62
C THR A 411 -27.70 19.17 31.75
N ASP A 412 -27.84 20.22 32.48
CA ASP A 412 -27.05 20.52 33.68
C ASP A 412 -27.52 19.59 34.81
N TYR A 413 -27.11 18.33 34.76
CA TYR A 413 -27.33 17.42 35.90
C TYR A 413 -26.40 17.82 37.03
N SER A 414 -26.91 17.84 38.22
CA SER A 414 -26.14 18.05 39.44
C SER A 414 -26.09 16.75 40.26
N ILE A 415 -25.01 16.59 41.03
CA ILE A 415 -24.90 15.43 41.93
C ILE A 415 -26.06 15.51 42.95
N GLY A 416 -26.76 14.38 43.11
CA GLY A 416 -27.94 14.26 43.96
C GLY A 416 -29.27 14.44 43.24
N ASP A 417 -29.28 14.84 41.96
CA ASP A 417 -30.51 14.90 41.17
C ASP A 417 -31.09 13.48 41.02
N VAL A 418 -32.40 13.40 41.11
CA VAL A 418 -33.17 12.16 40.87
C VAL A 418 -33.79 12.25 39.50
N ILE A 419 -33.44 11.30 38.64
CA ILE A 419 -33.90 11.25 37.25
C ILE A 419 -34.68 9.95 37.00
N ASN A 420 -35.73 10.03 36.19
CA ASN A 420 -36.40 8.84 35.69
C ASN A 420 -35.67 8.31 34.47
N ILE A 421 -35.39 7.03 34.46
CA ILE A 421 -34.76 6.33 33.34
C ILE A 421 -35.72 5.28 32.85
N TYR A 422 -35.94 5.27 31.54
CA TYR A 422 -36.79 4.29 30.87
C TYR A 422 -35.92 3.37 30.05
N PHE A 423 -36.15 2.04 30.17
CA PHE A 423 -35.44 1.02 29.49
C PHE A 423 -36.32 0.31 28.47
N GLU A 424 -35.84 0.20 27.25
CA GLU A 424 -36.52 -0.54 26.18
C GLU A 424 -35.79 -1.84 25.90
N ASN A 425 -36.42 -2.96 26.13
CA ASN A 425 -35.92 -4.25 25.76
C ASN A 425 -36.42 -4.62 24.36
N VAL A 426 -35.56 -4.57 23.38
CA VAL A 426 -35.87 -4.90 21.97
C VAL A 426 -35.74 -6.40 21.76
N ASN A 427 -36.73 -7.17 22.20
CA ASN A 427 -36.80 -8.60 21.94
C ASN A 427 -37.93 -8.94 20.99
N GLY A 428 -37.58 -9.17 19.74
CA GLY A 428 -38.56 -9.67 18.77
C GLY A 428 -39.70 -8.67 18.49
N TRP A 429 -40.94 -9.13 18.59
CA TRP A 429 -42.13 -8.42 18.11
C TRP A 429 -42.76 -7.42 19.09
N GLU A 430 -42.28 -7.34 20.33
CA GLU A 430 -42.81 -6.45 21.34
C GLU A 430 -41.70 -5.70 22.05
N SER A 431 -41.68 -4.38 21.97
CA SER A 431 -40.83 -3.53 22.79
C SER A 431 -41.43 -3.42 24.19
N ARG A 432 -40.60 -3.71 25.21
CA ARG A 432 -41.00 -3.63 26.61
C ARG A 432 -40.28 -2.46 27.27
N ILE A 433 -41.03 -1.57 27.88
CA ILE A 433 -40.51 -0.37 28.53
C ILE A 433 -40.60 -0.54 30.04
N PHE A 434 -39.51 -0.33 30.75
CA PHE A 434 -39.39 -0.31 32.19
C PHE A 434 -38.85 1.05 32.62
N GLY A 435 -39.41 1.67 33.63
CA GLY A 435 -38.94 2.93 34.20
C GLY A 435 -38.51 2.76 35.66
N SER A 436 -37.41 3.40 36.04
CA SER A 436 -36.94 3.47 37.41
C SER A 436 -36.28 4.80 37.73
N GLN A 437 -36.24 5.17 38.98
CA GLN A 437 -35.61 6.41 39.46
C GLN A 437 -34.16 6.12 39.85
N PHE A 438 -33.27 6.99 39.34
CA PHE A 438 -31.84 6.91 39.63
C PHE A 438 -31.37 8.23 40.21
N THR A 439 -30.41 8.15 41.13
CA THR A 439 -29.72 9.32 41.68
C THR A 439 -28.40 9.53 40.97
N VAL A 440 -28.15 10.72 40.49
CA VAL A 440 -26.87 11.10 39.88
C VAL A 440 -25.80 11.18 40.96
N CYS A 441 -24.82 10.30 40.91
CA CYS A 441 -23.73 10.25 41.91
C CYS A 441 -22.40 10.75 41.34
N GLY A 442 -22.24 10.84 40.00
CA GLY A 442 -21.02 11.31 39.37
C GLY A 442 -21.25 11.86 37.97
N ILE A 443 -20.32 12.71 37.54
CA ILE A 443 -20.32 13.35 36.22
C ILE A 443 -18.99 13.07 35.53
N LEU A 444 -19.02 12.56 34.29
CA LEU A 444 -17.84 12.26 33.49
C LEU A 444 -17.16 13.53 32.95
N LYS A 445 -15.83 13.46 32.75
CA LYS A 445 -15.04 14.49 32.05
C LYS A 445 -15.30 14.49 30.55
N GLU A 446 -15.47 13.29 29.97
CA GLU A 446 -15.66 13.15 28.54
C GLU A 446 -17.11 13.46 28.13
N THR A 447 -17.22 14.02 26.94
CA THR A 447 -18.49 14.38 26.31
C THR A 447 -19.09 13.22 25.53
N THR A 448 -19.14 12.04 26.13
CA THR A 448 -19.82 10.87 25.56
C THR A 448 -21.32 10.97 25.92
N LYS A 449 -22.20 10.55 25.02
CA LYS A 449 -23.64 10.47 25.30
C LYS A 449 -24.01 9.22 26.11
N GLN A 450 -23.14 8.74 26.97
CA GLN A 450 -23.31 7.48 27.70
C GLN A 450 -23.54 7.73 29.19
N ALA A 451 -24.34 6.88 29.81
CA ALA A 451 -24.48 6.80 31.25
C ALA A 451 -23.96 5.45 31.74
N TYR A 452 -23.37 5.46 32.93
CA TYR A 452 -22.81 4.26 33.55
C TYR A 452 -23.58 3.91 34.80
N PHE A 453 -24.09 2.70 34.86
CA PHE A 453 -24.95 2.17 35.93
C PHE A 453 -24.13 1.40 36.94
N SER A 454 -24.69 1.23 38.15
CA SER A 454 -24.05 0.41 39.18
C SER A 454 -23.89 -1.03 38.70
N GLU A 455 -22.88 -1.74 39.21
CA GLU A 455 -22.67 -3.16 38.92
C GLU A 455 -23.87 -4.00 39.34
N ASP A 456 -24.48 -3.70 40.49
CA ASP A 456 -25.66 -4.39 41.00
C ASP A 456 -26.86 -4.26 40.08
N PHE A 457 -27.07 -3.06 39.50
CA PHE A 457 -28.12 -2.84 38.50
C PHE A 457 -27.85 -3.61 37.22
N CYS A 458 -26.64 -3.51 36.70
CA CYS A 458 -26.24 -4.21 35.47
C CYS A 458 -26.32 -5.75 35.66
N ASN A 459 -25.96 -6.24 36.82
CA ASN A 459 -26.08 -7.65 37.14
C ASN A 459 -27.56 -8.08 37.15
N MET A 460 -28.44 -7.34 37.86
CA MET A 460 -29.88 -7.61 37.90
C MET A 460 -30.50 -7.65 36.49
N ILE A 461 -30.23 -6.64 35.66
CA ILE A 461 -30.77 -6.56 34.31
C ILE A 461 -30.18 -7.65 33.39
N SER A 462 -28.91 -7.99 33.54
CA SER A 462 -28.27 -9.06 32.77
C SER A 462 -28.97 -10.41 33.00
N TYR A 463 -29.40 -10.69 34.17
CA TYR A 463 -30.21 -11.89 34.44
C TYR A 463 -31.56 -11.86 33.76
N SER A 464 -32.21 -10.70 33.75
CA SER A 464 -33.52 -10.54 33.14
C SER A 464 -33.48 -10.72 31.62
N VAL A 465 -32.32 -10.45 30.98
CA VAL A 465 -32.16 -10.44 29.52
C VAL A 465 -31.47 -11.68 28.98
N SER A 466 -30.48 -12.24 29.69
CA SER A 466 -29.59 -13.29 29.15
C SER A 466 -30.21 -14.68 29.05
N MET A 467 -31.38 -14.91 29.62
CA MET A 467 -32.06 -16.20 29.56
C MET A 467 -33.42 -16.13 28.91
N PRO A 468 -33.56 -16.48 27.60
CA PRO A 468 -34.84 -16.46 26.89
C PRO A 468 -35.94 -17.29 27.61
N GLU A 469 -35.56 -18.37 28.26
CA GLU A 469 -36.47 -19.22 28.99
C GLU A 469 -36.98 -18.60 30.31
N LEU A 470 -36.20 -17.67 30.89
CA LEU A 470 -36.59 -16.93 32.08
C LEU A 470 -37.49 -15.71 31.78
N ARG A 471 -37.62 -15.33 30.51
CA ARG A 471 -38.51 -14.21 30.09
C ARG A 471 -40.00 -14.56 30.10
N ILE A 472 -40.31 -15.82 30.04
CA ILE A 472 -41.68 -16.35 30.11
C ILE A 472 -41.84 -17.02 31.44
N GLN A 473 -42.21 -16.23 32.44
CA GLN A 473 -42.50 -16.82 33.75
C GLN A 473 -44.00 -16.89 33.93
N SER A 474 -44.45 -17.95 34.58
CA SER A 474 -45.85 -18.15 34.81
C SER A 474 -46.23 -17.53 36.16
N ALA A 475 -47.13 -16.56 36.10
CA ALA A 475 -47.79 -16.06 37.31
C ALA A 475 -49.06 -16.90 37.55
N TRP A 476 -49.20 -17.44 38.74
CA TRP A 476 -50.36 -18.21 39.15
C TRP A 476 -51.18 -17.40 40.13
N CYS A 477 -52.43 -17.24 39.88
CA CYS A 477 -53.31 -16.67 40.87
C CYS A 477 -54.33 -17.71 41.36
N ILE A 478 -54.63 -17.65 42.64
CA ILE A 478 -55.60 -18.50 43.31
C ILE A 478 -56.92 -17.77 43.33
N ILE A 479 -57.94 -18.32 42.71
CA ILE A 479 -59.27 -17.80 42.67
C ILE A 479 -60.21 -18.85 43.29
N ASN A 480 -60.97 -18.47 44.33
CA ASN A 480 -61.97 -19.34 44.96
C ASN A 480 -61.39 -20.74 45.33
N ASN A 481 -60.20 -20.83 45.86
CA ASN A 481 -59.48 -22.09 46.11
C ASN A 481 -59.19 -22.96 44.87
N GLU A 482 -59.49 -22.51 43.67
CA GLU A 482 -59.05 -23.11 42.41
C GLU A 482 -57.98 -22.29 41.76
N TYR A 483 -57.02 -22.96 41.15
CA TYR A 483 -55.91 -22.28 40.48
C TYR A 483 -56.26 -21.99 39.03
N ALA A 484 -56.27 -20.73 38.66
CA ALA A 484 -56.29 -20.33 37.27
C ALA A 484 -54.86 -20.13 36.74
N PHE A 485 -54.57 -20.77 35.65
CA PHE A 485 -53.24 -20.75 35.03
C PHE A 485 -53.29 -19.82 33.83
N ASN A 486 -52.47 -18.78 33.87
CA ASN A 486 -52.15 -17.98 32.66
C ASN A 486 -50.64 -17.81 32.56
N LYS A 487 -50.09 -18.10 31.39
CA LYS A 487 -48.72 -17.75 31.09
C LYS A 487 -48.67 -16.25 30.74
N ILE A 488 -48.16 -15.50 31.68
CA ILE A 488 -47.91 -14.07 31.46
C ILE A 488 -46.40 -13.88 31.43
N GLY A 489 -45.87 -13.32 30.32
CA GLY A 489 -44.48 -12.92 30.28
C GLY A 489 -44.30 -11.69 31.18
N TYR A 490 -43.30 -11.70 32.04
CA TYR A 490 -42.96 -10.57 32.90
C TYR A 490 -41.45 -10.41 33.03
N VAL A 491 -41.02 -9.20 33.34
CA VAL A 491 -39.61 -8.89 33.62
C VAL A 491 -39.48 -8.69 35.13
N PRO A 492 -38.76 -9.58 35.84
CA PRO A 492 -38.51 -9.41 37.26
C PRO A 492 -37.43 -8.34 37.48
N TYR A 493 -37.58 -7.57 38.52
CA TYR A 493 -36.57 -6.64 38.98
C TYR A 493 -36.51 -6.63 40.52
N ILE A 494 -35.39 -6.13 41.06
CA ILE A 494 -35.26 -5.96 42.51
C ILE A 494 -35.79 -4.58 42.89
N ASP A 495 -36.73 -4.59 43.80
CA ASP A 495 -37.27 -3.36 44.42
C ASP A 495 -36.81 -3.34 45.88
N ASP A 496 -35.86 -2.46 46.20
CA ASP A 496 -35.25 -2.35 47.52
C ASP A 496 -36.22 -1.83 48.59
N GLY A 497 -37.40 -1.31 48.15
CA GLY A 497 -38.48 -0.90 49.05
C GLY A 497 -39.34 -2.01 49.54
N LEU A 498 -39.21 -3.25 49.01
CA LEU A 498 -40.07 -4.37 49.32
C LEU A 498 -39.41 -5.35 50.28
N ASN A 499 -40.21 -5.97 51.16
CA ASN A 499 -39.79 -7.09 52.00
C ASN A 499 -40.07 -8.45 51.32
N ASP A 500 -39.66 -9.54 51.92
CA ASP A 500 -39.78 -10.90 51.36
C ASP A 500 -41.21 -11.40 51.17
N GLU A 501 -42.18 -10.74 51.77
CA GLU A 501 -43.61 -11.08 51.68
C GLU A 501 -44.35 -10.23 50.63
N GLN A 502 -43.68 -9.19 50.04
CA GLN A 502 -44.26 -8.22 49.16
C GLN A 502 -43.73 -8.33 47.75
N ILE A 503 -44.60 -8.03 46.80
CA ILE A 503 -44.24 -7.79 45.39
C ILE A 503 -44.90 -6.53 44.88
N SER A 504 -44.24 -5.83 43.98
CA SER A 504 -44.87 -4.75 43.20
C SER A 504 -45.21 -5.25 41.79
N VAL A 505 -46.41 -4.94 41.34
CA VAL A 505 -46.88 -5.30 39.98
C VAL A 505 -47.21 -4.07 39.22
N SER A 506 -46.80 -3.94 37.98
CA SER A 506 -47.15 -2.75 37.14
C SER A 506 -48.65 -2.70 36.92
N SER A 507 -49.19 -1.49 36.74
CA SER A 507 -50.62 -1.23 36.50
C SER A 507 -51.18 -1.94 35.26
N TYR A 508 -50.33 -2.20 34.27
CA TYR A 508 -50.70 -2.95 33.06
C TYR A 508 -50.90 -4.45 33.35
N ALA A 509 -50.15 -5.00 34.27
CA ALA A 509 -50.35 -6.38 34.74
C ALA A 509 -51.71 -6.53 35.43
N GLU A 510 -52.13 -5.51 36.19
CA GLU A 510 -53.43 -5.48 36.83
C GLU A 510 -54.55 -5.48 35.78
N THR A 511 -54.45 -4.65 34.72
CA THR A 511 -55.45 -4.60 33.64
C THR A 511 -55.47 -5.90 32.83
N SER A 512 -54.34 -6.43 32.48
CA SER A 512 -54.26 -7.67 31.70
C SER A 512 -54.72 -8.89 32.50
N ILE A 513 -54.39 -8.98 33.73
CA ILE A 513 -54.93 -10.01 34.66
C ILE A 513 -56.45 -9.78 34.83
N GLY A 514 -56.89 -8.53 34.93
CA GLY A 514 -58.28 -8.17 35.01
C GLY A 514 -59.09 -8.50 33.72
N GLU A 515 -58.54 -8.24 32.54
CA GLU A 515 -59.23 -8.53 31.26
C GLU A 515 -59.41 -10.03 31.01
N ILE A 516 -58.46 -10.84 31.41
CA ILE A 516 -58.55 -12.30 31.31
C ILE A 516 -59.69 -12.83 32.18
N TYR A 517 -60.03 -12.12 33.23
CA TYR A 517 -61.11 -12.48 34.17
C TYR A 517 -62.42 -11.71 33.93
N GLN A 518 -62.42 -10.66 33.11
CA GLN A 518 -63.66 -9.95 32.73
C GLN A 518 -64.71 -10.85 32.06
N GLY A 519 -64.30 -11.93 31.42
CA GLY A 519 -65.22 -12.98 30.90
C GLY A 519 -65.94 -13.77 31.95
N MET A 520 -65.54 -13.71 33.24
CA MET A 520 -66.11 -14.45 34.36
C MET A 520 -66.83 -13.59 35.38
N GLY A 521 -67.04 -12.31 35.13
CA GLY A 521 -67.84 -11.41 35.98
C GLY A 521 -67.06 -10.64 37.04
N HIS A 522 -67.41 -9.38 37.18
CA HIS A 522 -66.81 -8.27 37.89
C HIS A 522 -66.47 -8.40 39.39
N ILE A 523 -66.41 -9.58 39.95
CA ILE A 523 -66.34 -9.75 41.40
C ILE A 523 -64.91 -10.01 41.92
N MET A 524 -63.92 -10.06 41.07
CA MET A 524 -62.68 -10.76 41.41
C MET A 524 -61.42 -9.88 41.63
N CYS A 525 -61.47 -8.60 41.32
CA CYS A 525 -60.31 -7.73 41.54
C CYS A 525 -59.97 -7.42 43.01
N GLU A 526 -60.93 -7.60 43.94
CA GLU A 526 -60.69 -7.32 45.35
C GLU A 526 -60.14 -8.53 46.16
N GLN A 527 -59.96 -9.68 45.54
CA GLN A 527 -59.53 -10.93 46.23
C GLN A 527 -58.28 -11.59 45.69
N PHE A 528 -57.36 -10.87 45.08
CA PHE A 528 -56.05 -11.44 44.75
C PHE A 528 -55.24 -11.64 46.02
N GLY A 529 -55.39 -12.82 46.61
CA GLY A 529 -54.69 -13.11 47.83
C GLY A 529 -53.25 -13.62 47.65
N LYS A 530 -52.93 -14.33 46.57
CA LYS A 530 -51.65 -14.96 46.41
C LYS A 530 -51.22 -15.11 44.97
N LEU A 531 -50.03 -14.63 44.66
CA LEU A 531 -49.36 -14.83 43.37
C LEU A 531 -48.27 -15.88 43.50
N ILE A 532 -48.29 -16.88 42.64
CA ILE A 532 -47.25 -17.93 42.59
C ILE A 532 -46.36 -17.64 41.39
N ILE A 533 -45.09 -17.43 41.66
CA ILE A 533 -44.09 -17.16 40.65
C ILE A 533 -43.19 -18.37 40.49
N SER A 534 -43.03 -18.88 39.30
CA SER A 534 -42.13 -19.99 38.98
C SER A 534 -41.16 -19.58 37.86
N SER A 535 -39.92 -20.03 38.01
CA SER A 535 -38.91 -19.88 36.98
C SER A 535 -38.97 -20.94 35.88
N ASP A 536 -39.75 -22.03 36.09
CA ASP A 536 -39.86 -23.14 35.14
C ASP A 536 -41.23 -23.16 34.46
N THR A 537 -41.25 -22.75 33.18
CA THR A 537 -42.46 -22.69 32.36
C THR A 537 -42.87 -24.03 31.75
N THR A 538 -42.02 -25.06 31.85
CA THR A 538 -42.22 -26.36 31.21
C THR A 538 -42.83 -27.38 32.16
N LYS A 539 -42.73 -27.16 33.47
CA LYS A 539 -43.24 -28.10 34.49
C LYS A 539 -44.65 -27.73 34.94
N ASP A 540 -45.42 -28.78 35.18
CA ASP A 540 -46.72 -28.61 35.81
C ASP A 540 -46.51 -28.09 37.24
N ARG A 541 -47.41 -27.26 37.71
CA ARG A 541 -47.42 -26.53 38.97
C ARG A 541 -46.93 -27.31 40.21
N ARG A 542 -47.02 -28.61 40.20
CA ARG A 542 -46.74 -29.47 41.36
C ARG A 542 -45.28 -29.87 41.49
N ASP A 543 -44.45 -29.68 40.44
CA ASP A 543 -43.13 -30.28 40.36
C ASP A 543 -42.00 -29.21 40.27
N GLY A 544 -42.30 -27.91 40.29
CA GLY A 544 -41.31 -26.81 40.18
C GLY A 544 -41.06 -26.07 41.50
N GLU A 545 -39.90 -25.42 41.62
CA GLU A 545 -39.72 -24.42 42.68
C GLU A 545 -40.61 -23.22 42.40
N TYR A 546 -41.45 -22.85 43.37
CA TYR A 546 -42.30 -21.68 43.29
C TYR A 546 -42.26 -20.89 44.58
N ILE A 547 -42.51 -19.61 44.49
CA ILE A 547 -42.69 -18.73 45.64
C ILE A 547 -44.15 -18.30 45.66
N GLU A 548 -44.79 -18.45 46.81
CA GLU A 548 -46.13 -17.94 47.06
C GLU A 548 -45.99 -16.61 47.78
N LEU A 549 -46.37 -15.53 47.14
CA LEU A 549 -46.23 -14.19 47.66
C LEU A 549 -47.61 -13.52 47.74
N GLN A 550 -47.80 -12.69 48.76
CA GLN A 550 -48.96 -11.84 48.86
C GLN A 550 -48.71 -10.55 48.04
N ALA A 551 -49.53 -10.30 47.05
CA ALA A 551 -49.40 -9.13 46.22
C ALA A 551 -49.87 -7.88 46.98
N GLU A 552 -48.97 -6.94 47.23
CA GLU A 552 -49.36 -5.54 47.56
C GLU A 552 -49.21 -4.72 46.28
N TYR A 553 -50.30 -4.15 45.80
CA TYR A 553 -50.31 -3.33 44.61
C TYR A 553 -49.71 -1.98 44.93
N THR A 554 -48.52 -1.70 44.42
CA THR A 554 -47.99 -0.36 44.37
C THR A 554 -48.26 0.20 42.96
N GLN A 555 -48.96 1.32 42.91
CA GLN A 555 -49.10 2.07 41.63
C GLN A 555 -47.75 2.63 41.19
N ASN A 556 -46.98 1.84 40.50
CA ASN A 556 -45.87 2.37 39.75
C ASN A 556 -46.34 2.62 38.30
N ASN A 557 -46.31 3.89 37.88
CA ASN A 557 -46.70 4.37 36.57
C ASN A 557 -45.74 3.85 35.46
N THR A 558 -45.80 2.56 35.13
CA THR A 558 -45.04 2.01 34.01
C THR A 558 -45.99 1.66 32.86
N ASN A 559 -45.76 2.25 31.71
CA ASN A 559 -46.52 1.98 30.50
C ASN A 559 -46.16 0.65 29.88
N GLY A 560 -47.08 -0.25 29.77
CA GLY A 560 -47.13 -1.22 28.70
C GLY A 560 -46.68 -2.64 29.01
N ASP A 561 -45.87 -2.93 30.04
CA ASP A 561 -45.35 -4.29 30.29
C ASP A 561 -45.54 -4.74 31.70
N ILE A 562 -45.59 -6.07 31.86
CA ILE A 562 -45.74 -6.71 33.16
C ILE A 562 -44.38 -6.77 33.83
N PHE A 563 -44.12 -5.85 34.76
CA PHE A 563 -42.98 -5.85 35.64
C PHE A 563 -43.36 -6.30 37.03
N ILE A 564 -42.56 -7.18 37.57
CA ILE A 564 -42.76 -7.67 38.94
C ILE A 564 -41.53 -7.30 39.76
N GLY A 565 -41.68 -6.31 40.63
CA GLY A 565 -40.67 -5.97 41.62
C GLY A 565 -40.76 -6.94 42.81
N MET A 566 -39.62 -7.37 43.30
CA MET A 566 -39.52 -8.26 44.46
C MET A 566 -38.29 -7.90 45.29
N SER A 567 -38.27 -8.39 46.54
CA SER A 567 -37.09 -8.24 47.39
C SER A 567 -35.87 -8.93 46.77
N GLU A 568 -34.69 -8.48 47.13
CA GLU A 568 -33.45 -9.12 46.68
C GLU A 568 -33.35 -10.60 47.05
N ASN A 569 -33.83 -10.98 48.24
CA ASN A 569 -33.85 -12.37 48.66
C ASN A 569 -34.72 -13.23 47.75
N ASN A 570 -35.89 -12.76 47.37
CA ASN A 570 -36.78 -13.46 46.47
C ASN A 570 -36.23 -13.50 45.04
N PHE A 571 -35.64 -12.43 44.59
CA PHE A 571 -34.98 -12.38 43.28
C PHE A 571 -33.85 -13.41 43.19
N ARG A 572 -32.98 -13.48 44.21
CA ARG A 572 -31.86 -14.42 44.28
C ARG A 572 -32.25 -15.90 44.39
N LYS A 573 -33.46 -16.21 44.82
CA LYS A 573 -33.96 -17.59 44.80
C LYS A 573 -34.14 -18.16 43.40
N PHE A 574 -34.44 -17.29 42.44
CA PHE A 574 -34.68 -17.69 41.06
C PHE A 574 -33.45 -17.54 40.22
N TRP A 575 -32.56 -16.62 40.54
CA TRP A 575 -31.39 -16.24 39.73
C TRP A 575 -30.12 -16.44 40.55
N SER A 576 -29.24 -17.30 40.04
CA SER A 576 -27.93 -17.54 40.67
C SER A 576 -27.00 -16.34 40.39
N GLU A 577 -26.04 -16.09 41.29
CA GLU A 577 -25.05 -15.01 41.11
C GLU A 577 -24.10 -15.25 39.92
N GLY A 578 -23.78 -14.19 39.23
CA GLY A 578 -22.74 -14.10 38.23
C GLY A 578 -23.22 -14.07 36.77
N SER A 579 -22.68 -13.16 35.99
CA SER A 579 -22.95 -13.09 34.57
C SER A 579 -22.35 -14.28 33.82
N ARG A 580 -23.07 -14.85 32.87
CA ARG A 580 -22.59 -15.91 31.96
C ARG A 580 -21.98 -15.40 30.68
N GLN A 581 -22.25 -14.14 30.35
CA GLN A 581 -21.77 -13.46 29.15
C GLN A 581 -20.95 -12.25 29.56
N CYS A 582 -19.86 -11.99 28.83
CA CYS A 582 -19.11 -10.76 28.95
C CYS A 582 -18.91 -10.11 27.56
N GLY A 583 -18.81 -8.81 27.52
CA GLY A 583 -18.52 -8.01 26.33
C GLY A 583 -17.04 -7.66 26.26
N VAL A 584 -16.37 -8.07 25.21
CA VAL A 584 -14.97 -7.77 24.97
C VAL A 584 -14.89 -6.66 23.93
N TYR A 585 -14.47 -5.47 24.35
CA TYR A 585 -14.32 -4.31 23.48
C TYR A 585 -12.89 -4.22 22.95
N ILE A 586 -12.75 -4.19 21.64
CA ILE A 586 -11.45 -4.23 20.96
C ILE A 586 -11.10 -2.86 20.38
N LYS A 587 -9.79 -2.62 20.17
CA LYS A 587 -9.27 -1.34 19.70
C LYS A 587 -9.76 -0.94 18.31
N ASP A 588 -10.05 -1.92 17.47
CA ASP A 588 -10.50 -1.70 16.10
C ASP A 588 -11.14 -2.99 15.58
N TYR A 589 -12.19 -2.84 14.78
CA TYR A 589 -12.92 -3.95 14.15
C TYR A 589 -12.03 -4.91 13.34
N ALA A 590 -10.96 -4.42 12.75
CA ALA A 590 -9.98 -5.24 12.03
C ALA A 590 -9.31 -6.33 12.87
N TYR A 591 -9.37 -6.21 14.20
CA TYR A 591 -8.79 -7.22 15.10
C TYR A 591 -9.78 -8.28 15.58
N THR A 592 -11.04 -8.19 15.16
CA THR A 592 -12.14 -9.09 15.60
C THR A 592 -11.75 -10.56 15.46
N ASP A 593 -11.37 -11.02 14.28
CA ASP A 593 -11.03 -12.43 14.05
C ASP A 593 -9.81 -12.89 14.87
N LYS A 594 -8.85 -11.97 15.08
CA LYS A 594 -7.64 -12.27 15.88
C LYS A 594 -7.96 -12.44 17.37
N VAL A 595 -8.92 -11.64 17.86
CA VAL A 595 -9.34 -11.70 19.27
C VAL A 595 -10.28 -12.89 19.48
N ILE A 596 -11.29 -13.09 18.63
CA ILE A 596 -12.19 -14.25 18.68
C ILE A 596 -11.38 -15.55 18.72
N HIS A 597 -10.43 -15.73 17.81
CA HIS A 597 -9.61 -16.94 17.79
C HIS A 597 -8.79 -17.19 19.09
N LYS A 598 -8.42 -16.14 19.81
CA LYS A 598 -7.75 -16.25 21.10
C LYS A 598 -8.73 -16.63 22.21
N LEU A 599 -9.91 -15.99 22.22
CA LEU A 599 -10.96 -16.28 23.20
C LEU A 599 -11.47 -17.71 23.03
N GLU A 600 -11.67 -18.20 21.81
CA GLU A 600 -12.03 -19.58 21.52
C GLU A 600 -11.00 -20.59 22.08
N LYS A 601 -9.70 -20.26 21.96
CA LYS A 601 -8.62 -21.07 22.56
C LYS A 601 -8.62 -21.05 24.09
N MET A 602 -9.16 -20.01 24.70
CA MET A 602 -9.33 -19.89 26.12
C MET A 602 -10.61 -20.60 26.62
N GLY A 603 -11.43 -21.13 25.71
CA GLY A 603 -12.64 -21.87 26.04
C GLY A 603 -13.93 -21.07 26.01
N TYR A 604 -13.95 -19.97 25.27
CA TYR A 604 -15.15 -19.13 25.03
C TYR A 604 -15.80 -19.44 23.71
N ASP A 605 -17.11 -19.32 23.62
CA ASP A 605 -17.86 -19.13 22.39
C ASP A 605 -18.10 -17.64 22.20
N CYS A 606 -17.78 -17.13 21.02
CA CYS A 606 -17.70 -15.69 20.78
C CYS A 606 -18.49 -15.27 19.55
N VAL A 607 -19.21 -14.16 19.67
CA VAL A 607 -19.97 -13.55 18.58
C VAL A 607 -19.66 -12.07 18.52
N ASN A 608 -19.27 -11.55 17.37
CA ASN A 608 -19.29 -10.11 17.12
C ASN A 608 -20.73 -9.71 16.81
N THR A 609 -21.36 -8.92 17.67
CA THR A 609 -22.77 -8.55 17.59
C THR A 609 -23.11 -7.75 16.33
N TYR A 610 -22.22 -6.88 15.87
CA TYR A 610 -22.36 -6.17 14.61
C TYR A 610 -22.48 -7.13 13.42
N ARG A 611 -21.59 -8.14 13.33
CA ARG A 611 -21.65 -9.13 12.24
C ARG A 611 -22.91 -9.99 12.31
N ALA A 612 -23.31 -10.38 13.52
CA ALA A 612 -24.50 -11.19 13.72
C ALA A 612 -25.79 -10.44 13.35
N GLY A 613 -25.80 -9.12 13.50
CA GLY A 613 -26.93 -8.26 13.12
C GLY A 613 -27.06 -8.02 11.61
N CYS A 614 -26.02 -8.32 10.82
CA CYS A 614 -26.04 -8.09 9.37
C CYS A 614 -26.69 -9.29 8.64
N VAL A 615 -27.75 -9.04 7.91
CA VAL A 615 -28.45 -10.07 7.11
C VAL A 615 -27.52 -10.62 6.03
N GLN A 616 -27.52 -11.94 5.90
CA GLN A 616 -26.76 -12.66 4.88
C GLN A 616 -25.25 -12.30 4.87
N TYR A 617 -24.71 -12.01 6.05
CA TYR A 617 -23.33 -11.57 6.19
C TYR A 617 -22.34 -12.52 5.50
N ASP A 618 -22.44 -13.82 5.70
CA ASP A 618 -21.51 -14.79 5.16
C ASP A 618 -21.62 -14.94 3.62
N ASP A 619 -22.83 -14.97 3.08
CA ASP A 619 -23.05 -15.09 1.64
C ASP A 619 -22.58 -13.82 0.92
N GLN A 620 -22.92 -12.66 1.45
CA GLN A 620 -22.51 -11.40 0.87
C GLN A 620 -21.02 -11.14 1.03
N LYS A 621 -20.45 -11.58 2.14
CA LYS A 621 -19.00 -11.54 2.37
C LYS A 621 -18.25 -12.34 1.31
N LEU A 622 -18.71 -13.57 1.01
CA LEU A 622 -18.11 -14.40 -0.03
C LEU A 622 -18.24 -13.75 -1.42
N TYR A 623 -19.42 -13.28 -1.77
CA TYR A 623 -19.68 -12.61 -3.05
C TYR A 623 -18.80 -11.36 -3.21
N ASN A 624 -18.78 -10.49 -2.21
CA ASN A 624 -18.01 -9.27 -2.23
C ASN A 624 -16.50 -9.54 -2.29
N ARG A 625 -16.00 -10.56 -1.58
CA ARG A 625 -14.61 -11.01 -1.66
C ARG A 625 -14.23 -11.44 -3.06
N MET A 626 -15.08 -12.20 -3.73
CA MET A 626 -14.86 -12.62 -5.13
C MET A 626 -14.87 -11.42 -6.08
N MET A 627 -15.83 -10.52 -5.94
CA MET A 627 -15.92 -9.29 -6.74
C MET A 627 -14.68 -8.42 -6.55
N LEU A 628 -14.26 -8.19 -5.30
CA LEU A 628 -13.06 -7.39 -5.01
C LEU A 628 -11.78 -8.03 -5.55
N LEU A 629 -11.65 -9.36 -5.50
CA LEU A 629 -10.52 -10.05 -6.12
C LEU A 629 -10.44 -9.78 -7.62
N VAL A 630 -11.56 -9.83 -8.32
CA VAL A 630 -11.60 -9.56 -9.78
C VAL A 630 -11.27 -8.09 -10.06
N ILE A 631 -11.93 -7.16 -9.35
CA ILE A 631 -11.69 -5.72 -9.51
C ILE A 631 -10.24 -5.37 -9.20
N SER A 632 -9.67 -5.98 -8.14
CA SER A 632 -8.29 -5.74 -7.74
C SER A 632 -7.29 -6.23 -8.78
N MET A 633 -7.50 -7.42 -9.32
CA MET A 633 -6.64 -7.93 -10.39
C MET A 633 -6.65 -7.01 -11.61
N VAL A 634 -7.83 -6.57 -12.04
CA VAL A 634 -7.97 -5.65 -13.17
C VAL A 634 -7.28 -4.32 -12.90
N ALA A 635 -7.49 -3.74 -11.73
CA ALA A 635 -6.90 -2.45 -11.36
C ALA A 635 -5.38 -2.53 -11.23
N LEU A 636 -4.84 -3.59 -10.61
CA LEU A 636 -3.39 -3.80 -10.54
C LEU A 636 -2.77 -3.96 -11.94
N VAL A 637 -3.45 -4.66 -12.86
CA VAL A 637 -3.01 -4.75 -14.26
C VAL A 637 -3.00 -3.37 -14.93
N ILE A 638 -4.03 -2.55 -14.71
CA ILE A 638 -4.09 -1.18 -15.24
C ILE A 638 -2.95 -0.32 -14.68
N ILE A 639 -2.71 -0.36 -13.37
CA ILE A 639 -1.59 0.37 -12.73
C ILE A 639 -0.25 -0.10 -13.31
N ALA A 640 -0.06 -1.41 -13.51
CA ALA A 640 1.14 -1.95 -14.14
C ALA A 640 1.32 -1.45 -15.58
N ILE A 641 0.25 -1.43 -16.39
CA ILE A 641 0.30 -0.93 -17.77
C ILE A 641 0.65 0.56 -17.79
N ILE A 642 0.05 1.38 -16.91
CA ILE A 642 0.37 2.80 -16.77
C ILE A 642 1.83 2.96 -16.36
N GLY A 643 2.31 2.19 -15.39
CA GLY A 643 3.71 2.19 -14.95
C GLY A 643 4.66 1.89 -16.10
N VAL A 644 4.42 0.80 -16.83
CA VAL A 644 5.21 0.43 -18.02
C VAL A 644 5.23 1.54 -19.08
N PHE A 645 4.09 2.17 -19.33
CA PHE A 645 4.00 3.24 -20.32
C PHE A 645 4.78 4.50 -19.89
N VAL A 646 4.64 4.93 -18.66
CA VAL A 646 5.32 6.09 -18.07
C VAL A 646 6.84 5.88 -18.09
N ASP A 647 7.30 4.78 -17.53
CA ASP A 647 8.72 4.44 -17.47
C ASP A 647 9.34 4.30 -18.86
N SER A 648 8.65 3.62 -19.78
CA SER A 648 9.11 3.50 -21.19
C SER A 648 9.24 4.86 -21.87
N SER A 649 8.40 5.83 -21.51
CA SER A 649 8.47 7.18 -22.06
C SER A 649 9.67 7.95 -21.53
N ILE A 650 9.98 7.83 -20.24
CA ILE A 650 11.15 8.43 -19.63
C ILE A 650 12.44 7.80 -20.17
N PHE A 651 12.49 6.49 -20.27
CA PHE A 651 13.66 5.80 -20.83
C PHE A 651 13.92 6.20 -22.29
N ARG A 652 12.89 6.51 -23.08
CA ARG A 652 13.04 7.05 -24.45
C ARG A 652 13.87 8.33 -24.49
N LEU A 653 13.78 9.20 -23.48
CA LEU A 653 14.60 10.42 -23.38
C LEU A 653 16.09 10.12 -23.24
N ARG A 654 16.46 8.94 -22.79
CA ARG A 654 17.85 8.49 -22.55
C ARG A 654 18.40 7.59 -23.66
N ARG A 655 17.61 7.33 -24.69
CA ARG A 655 18.00 6.41 -25.77
C ARG A 655 19.34 6.78 -26.40
N LYS A 656 19.60 8.08 -26.63
CA LYS A 656 20.85 8.58 -27.18
C LYS A 656 22.06 8.13 -26.37
N ASP A 657 21.99 8.15 -25.05
CA ASP A 657 23.10 7.76 -24.18
C ASP A 657 23.47 6.28 -24.29
N PHE A 658 22.44 5.42 -24.36
CA PHE A 658 22.69 4.00 -24.56
C PHE A 658 23.27 3.67 -25.93
N LEU A 659 22.89 4.44 -26.98
CA LEU A 659 23.50 4.32 -28.30
C LEU A 659 24.97 4.77 -28.27
N ILE A 660 25.28 5.89 -27.61
CA ILE A 660 26.64 6.35 -27.37
C ILE A 660 27.46 5.31 -26.58
N LEU A 661 26.87 4.74 -25.53
CA LEU A 661 27.54 3.69 -24.76
C LEU A 661 27.90 2.48 -25.63
N ARG A 662 27.00 2.09 -26.53
CA ARG A 662 27.24 1.00 -27.50
C ARG A 662 28.30 1.35 -28.54
N SER A 663 28.30 2.57 -29.07
CA SER A 663 29.27 3.02 -30.08
C SER A 663 30.70 3.06 -29.52
N ILE A 664 30.89 3.34 -28.25
CA ILE A 664 32.18 3.27 -27.57
C ILE A 664 32.59 1.85 -27.12
N GLY A 665 31.81 0.81 -27.45
CA GLY A 665 32.10 -0.58 -27.13
C GLY A 665 31.48 -1.08 -25.80
N GLY A 666 30.47 -0.42 -25.29
CA GLY A 666 29.65 -0.93 -24.19
C GLY A 666 28.79 -2.10 -24.68
N SER A 667 28.82 -3.23 -23.97
CA SER A 667 28.02 -4.40 -24.34
C SER A 667 26.51 -4.19 -24.14
N ALA A 668 25.71 -4.93 -24.92
CA ALA A 668 24.25 -4.98 -24.72
C ALA A 668 23.90 -5.41 -23.29
N GLY A 669 24.64 -6.41 -22.76
CA GLY A 669 24.51 -6.87 -21.39
C GLY A 669 24.81 -5.79 -20.35
N LEU A 670 25.77 -4.89 -20.60
CA LEU A 670 26.07 -3.76 -19.71
C LEU A 670 24.92 -2.74 -19.73
N SER A 671 24.42 -2.36 -20.90
CA SER A 671 23.28 -1.45 -21.03
C SER A 671 22.04 -1.98 -20.28
N ARG A 672 21.74 -3.27 -20.45
CA ARG A 672 20.65 -3.95 -19.76
C ARG A 672 20.84 -3.92 -18.24
N ARG A 673 22.04 -4.21 -17.74
CA ARG A 673 22.34 -4.17 -16.29
C ARG A 673 22.18 -2.75 -15.73
N ILE A 674 22.63 -1.72 -16.42
CA ILE A 674 22.46 -0.32 -16.00
C ILE A 674 20.97 0.00 -15.85
N ILE A 675 20.16 -0.31 -16.85
CA ILE A 675 18.71 -0.04 -16.86
C ILE A 675 18.01 -0.75 -15.68
N ILE A 676 18.29 -2.05 -15.49
CA ILE A 676 17.69 -2.83 -14.41
C ILE A 676 18.14 -2.31 -13.04
N THR A 677 19.43 -2.01 -12.86
CA THR A 677 19.93 -1.52 -11.58
C THR A 677 19.32 -0.18 -11.20
N GLU A 678 19.19 0.74 -12.17
CA GLU A 678 18.54 2.04 -11.95
C GLU A 678 17.06 1.87 -11.58
N ALA A 679 16.30 1.05 -12.31
CA ALA A 679 14.89 0.80 -12.03
C ALA A 679 14.71 0.21 -10.62
N CYS A 680 15.51 -0.80 -10.24
CA CYS A 680 15.45 -1.40 -8.92
C CYS A 680 15.78 -0.40 -7.79
N ILE A 681 16.79 0.45 -7.97
CA ILE A 681 17.16 1.46 -6.95
C ILE A 681 16.00 2.45 -6.75
N PHE A 682 15.44 2.98 -7.83
CA PHE A 682 14.33 3.93 -7.72
C PHE A 682 13.10 3.31 -7.08
N GLU A 683 12.77 2.08 -7.43
CA GLU A 683 11.61 1.39 -6.87
C GLU A 683 11.79 1.07 -5.38
N ILE A 684 12.96 0.59 -4.97
CA ILE A 684 13.26 0.34 -3.55
C ILE A 684 13.15 1.64 -2.74
N VAL A 685 13.67 2.75 -3.25
CA VAL A 685 13.58 4.06 -2.60
C VAL A 685 12.12 4.53 -2.53
N ALA A 686 11.35 4.39 -3.62
CA ALA A 686 9.94 4.76 -3.67
C ALA A 686 9.11 3.96 -2.65
N MET A 687 9.30 2.64 -2.57
CA MET A 687 8.63 1.79 -1.60
C MET A 687 9.01 2.18 -0.15
N ALA A 688 10.29 2.40 0.12
CA ALA A 688 10.75 2.81 1.45
C ALA A 688 10.13 4.15 1.87
N VAL A 689 10.13 5.15 0.98
CA VAL A 689 9.52 6.47 1.23
C VAL A 689 8.03 6.32 1.47
N THR A 690 7.31 5.51 0.67
CA THR A 690 5.87 5.27 0.80
C THR A 690 5.53 4.67 2.18
N VAL A 691 6.24 3.62 2.59
CA VAL A 691 6.00 2.95 3.88
C VAL A 691 6.34 3.87 5.06
N ILE A 692 7.46 4.61 4.99
CA ILE A 692 7.83 5.58 6.04
C ILE A 692 6.79 6.70 6.13
N ALA A 693 6.37 7.26 4.99
CA ALA A 693 5.34 8.30 4.95
C ALA A 693 4.01 7.79 5.52
N ALA A 694 3.59 6.56 5.19
CA ALA A 694 2.39 5.95 5.75
C ALA A 694 2.48 5.81 7.29
N HIS A 695 3.64 5.41 7.84
CA HIS A 695 3.84 5.34 9.28
C HIS A 695 3.78 6.70 9.99
N ILE A 696 4.23 7.76 9.34
CA ILE A 696 4.16 9.13 9.88
C ILE A 696 2.71 9.65 9.80
N LEU A 697 2.03 9.41 8.69
CA LEU A 697 0.71 9.97 8.42
C LEU A 697 -0.44 9.22 9.12
N LYS A 698 -0.23 8.00 9.60
CA LYS A 698 -1.28 7.18 10.22
C LYS A 698 -1.97 7.86 11.42
N SER A 699 -1.30 8.75 12.13
CA SER A 699 -1.87 9.49 13.27
C SER A 699 -2.66 10.73 12.87
N HIS A 700 -2.60 11.15 11.59
CA HIS A 700 -3.20 12.38 11.10
C HIS A 700 -4.20 12.18 9.96
N VAL A 701 -4.18 11.03 9.32
CA VAL A 701 -5.02 10.74 8.14
C VAL A 701 -5.75 9.42 8.35
N SER A 702 -7.07 9.47 8.53
CA SER A 702 -7.93 8.31 8.80
C SER A 702 -7.82 7.22 7.72
N LEU A 703 -7.76 7.61 6.44
CA LEU A 703 -7.55 6.68 5.33
C LEU A 703 -6.26 5.85 5.51
N VAL A 704 -5.15 6.52 5.85
CA VAL A 704 -3.86 5.85 6.05
C VAL A 704 -3.88 4.96 7.29
N TYR A 705 -4.55 5.42 8.36
CA TYR A 705 -4.75 4.60 9.56
C TYR A 705 -5.47 3.29 9.22
N ASN A 706 -6.59 3.38 8.54
CA ASN A 706 -7.38 2.21 8.14
C ASN A 706 -6.55 1.22 7.30
N ILE A 707 -5.85 1.72 6.27
CA ILE A 707 -4.96 0.87 5.45
C ILE A 707 -3.91 0.17 6.33
N MET A 708 -3.26 0.91 7.22
CA MET A 708 -2.15 0.40 8.05
C MET A 708 -2.59 -0.66 9.06
N VAL A 709 -3.83 -0.58 9.56
CA VAL A 709 -4.41 -1.57 10.48
C VAL A 709 -4.55 -2.93 9.80
N TYR A 710 -4.98 -2.94 8.54
CA TYR A 710 -5.18 -4.16 7.75
C TYR A 710 -3.91 -4.69 7.06
N MET A 711 -2.78 -3.94 7.10
CA MET A 711 -1.52 -4.34 6.45
C MET A 711 -0.67 -5.24 7.34
N ASP A 712 -0.84 -6.55 7.22
CA ASP A 712 0.03 -7.57 7.83
C ASP A 712 1.36 -7.72 7.07
N TRP A 713 2.38 -8.32 7.68
CA TRP A 713 3.73 -8.47 7.10
C TRP A 713 3.74 -9.16 5.71
N TRP A 714 2.86 -10.13 5.48
CA TRP A 714 2.78 -10.84 4.19
C TRP A 714 2.14 -9.99 3.09
N LYS A 715 1.25 -9.05 3.45
CA LYS A 715 0.66 -8.08 2.52
C LYS A 715 1.70 -7.05 2.07
N TYR A 716 2.60 -6.63 2.96
CA TYR A 716 3.79 -5.86 2.57
C TYR A 716 4.70 -6.63 1.62
N LEU A 717 4.87 -7.94 1.81
CA LEU A 717 5.64 -8.76 0.90
C LEU A 717 5.03 -8.80 -0.51
N ILE A 718 3.72 -8.95 -0.62
CA ILE A 718 2.99 -8.88 -1.91
C ILE A 718 3.19 -7.51 -2.57
N PHE A 719 3.06 -6.43 -1.81
CA PHE A 719 3.30 -5.07 -2.29
C PHE A 719 4.72 -4.92 -2.88
N VAL A 720 5.73 -5.40 -2.18
CA VAL A 720 7.12 -5.37 -2.65
C VAL A 720 7.30 -6.22 -3.92
N ILE A 721 6.79 -7.44 -3.95
CA ILE A 721 6.90 -8.35 -5.11
C ILE A 721 6.23 -7.73 -6.34
N TYR A 722 5.04 -7.19 -6.18
CA TYR A 722 4.29 -6.57 -7.29
C TYR A 722 5.05 -5.38 -7.90
N ASN A 723 5.46 -4.41 -7.09
CA ASN A 723 6.14 -3.21 -7.59
C ASN A 723 7.52 -3.55 -8.19
N MET A 724 8.28 -4.46 -7.58
CA MET A 724 9.53 -4.93 -8.15
C MET A 724 9.32 -5.68 -9.48
N ALA A 725 8.26 -6.46 -9.61
CA ALA A 725 7.94 -7.13 -10.87
C ALA A 725 7.61 -6.12 -11.98
N VAL A 726 6.80 -5.10 -11.69
CA VAL A 726 6.48 -4.03 -12.65
C VAL A 726 7.74 -3.30 -13.09
N ALA A 727 8.61 -2.90 -12.17
CA ALA A 727 9.87 -2.22 -12.48
C ALA A 727 10.81 -3.10 -13.33
N LEU A 728 10.92 -4.39 -13.04
CA LEU A 728 11.75 -5.33 -13.80
C LEU A 728 11.19 -5.57 -15.21
N ILE A 729 9.88 -5.76 -15.36
CA ILE A 729 9.25 -5.96 -16.67
C ILE A 729 9.49 -4.73 -17.55
N THR A 730 9.29 -3.54 -17.00
CA THR A 730 9.52 -2.27 -17.71
C THR A 730 10.96 -2.13 -18.17
N ALA A 731 11.90 -2.39 -17.25
CA ALA A 731 13.33 -2.33 -17.54
C ALA A 731 13.74 -3.32 -18.66
N LEU A 732 13.18 -4.53 -18.65
CA LEU A 732 13.45 -5.55 -19.67
C LEU A 732 12.86 -5.19 -21.04
N ILE A 733 11.64 -4.67 -21.09
CA ILE A 733 11.00 -4.21 -22.33
C ILE A 733 11.85 -3.12 -22.98
N PHE A 734 12.28 -2.13 -22.17
CA PHE A 734 13.09 -1.04 -22.68
C PHE A 734 14.47 -1.51 -23.15
N ALA A 735 15.16 -2.37 -22.40
CA ALA A 735 16.45 -2.93 -22.77
C ALA A 735 16.39 -3.63 -24.13
N ARG A 736 15.35 -4.49 -24.34
CA ARG A 736 15.12 -5.15 -25.64
C ARG A 736 14.90 -4.13 -26.78
N ASN A 737 14.19 -3.05 -26.53
CA ASN A 737 13.95 -2.00 -27.53
C ASN A 737 15.24 -1.23 -27.90
N VAL A 738 16.14 -1.01 -26.95
CA VAL A 738 17.47 -0.42 -27.19
C VAL A 738 18.32 -1.36 -28.04
N GLU A 739 18.35 -2.66 -27.70
CA GLU A 739 19.08 -3.67 -28.43
C GLU A 739 18.60 -3.80 -29.88
N LYS A 740 17.27 -3.93 -30.10
CA LYS A 740 16.69 -4.09 -31.43
C LYS A 740 17.03 -2.90 -32.35
N LYS A 741 17.01 -1.67 -31.84
CA LYS A 741 17.30 -0.47 -32.65
C LYS A 741 18.78 -0.21 -32.86
N ALA A 742 19.66 -0.79 -32.03
CA ALA A 742 21.08 -0.76 -32.26
C ALA A 742 21.53 -1.74 -33.38
N ARG A 743 20.71 -2.77 -33.66
CA ARG A 743 20.95 -3.71 -34.79
C ARG A 743 20.45 -3.16 -36.14
N LEU A 744 19.57 -2.17 -36.15
CA LEU A 744 18.95 -1.63 -37.37
C LEU A 744 19.65 -0.39 -37.94
N LYS A 745 20.74 0.05 -37.35
CA LYS A 745 21.64 1.05 -37.88
C LYS A 745 22.93 0.40 -38.35
#